data_34dd9a027e52b1aacd438f9ad6b8e01a
#
_entry.id   34dd9a027e52b1aacd438f9ad6b8e01a
#
_cell.length_a   1.000
_cell.length_b   1.000
_cell.length_c   1.000
_cell.angle_alpha   90.00
_cell.angle_beta   90.00
_cell.angle_gamma   90.00
#
_symmetry.space_group_name_H-M   'P 1'
#
loop_
_entity.id
_entity.type
_entity.pdbx_description
1 polymer ?
#
loop_
_entity_poly.entity_id
_entity_poly.type
_entity_poly.pdbx_seq_one_letter_code
_entity_poly.pdbx_strand_id
1 'polypeptide(L)'
;MLVHKGGRAGLAVLFLLLGCDGTVISGGGSGGGSSTGGSATTTTEGGGGATTTTTTTTSKPIPECYDNLNCKDPYKPVCDPISQTCVGCVEETDCTLGNYCDPVSQACVQGCDADEDCQSGLCDVAAHQCKECLNDFGCPAGTVCSEGVCVEGCSPNSACTPGLACCFGVCQDPYNDPKNCGACGHVCDDFPHWPASCQNAACFYGACDAGWADCDGDLINGCEHNLLVDGDCVCAPGVTQSCYDGAAGTAGVGVCHAGTQKCNSQGTAWGPCVGAVLPATEICANGVDDDCDGLVDDDLDQDLDGWTTCGGDCNDLDPTTNPGAMEITWQLVDDNDPATPPIEMDGVGNGKDDDCNPATPDVASAPVCGPGPKSAGVTALDLAFAMDLCVTADPLAPKAQQTWGLLSAQLLQADGTPPLPAALANFQDYQTAVRSGYGTFAPRRGATLAGFSTGKMRAPGEAEYTAPSPGTSFGSVLPLPQPYWTVHGGMTHAVMPCEGFCPGGAAAQDGVALRLVVRTPTNGGRLLFATAFFTGEYPASVCNGHNDSLLALLASAAPGIPQDHNIAYGPLGYPISVPNDQYLNCVPSGCHLCPGGTDPLLGTGMPASTGWVDVESPVLRGETITLDLTLYDSASTTGDSVALIDNLRFRTAMPCINCSPD
;
A
#
# COMPACT_ATOMS: atom_id res chain seq x y z
N MET A 1 -14.84 -41.16 -29.89
CA MET A 1 -16.26 -40.98 -30.26
C MET A 1 -17.06 -40.95 -28.97
N LEU A 2 -17.34 -39.79 -28.50
CA LEU A 2 -18.50 -39.24 -27.83
C LEU A 2 -18.09 -37.99 -27.04
N VAL A 3 -18.58 -36.90 -27.54
CA VAL A 3 -18.51 -35.54 -27.02
C VAL A 3 -19.48 -35.41 -25.84
N HIS A 4 -19.08 -34.76 -24.77
CA HIS A 4 -20.05 -34.05 -23.94
C HIS A 4 -19.53 -32.66 -23.53
N LYS A 5 -20.30 -31.68 -23.99
CA LYS A 5 -20.27 -30.26 -23.62
C LYS A 5 -20.95 -30.04 -22.25
N GLY A 6 -20.53 -29.03 -21.56
CA GLY A 6 -21.34 -28.36 -20.53
C GLY A 6 -20.45 -27.72 -19.48
N GLY A 7 -20.42 -26.48 -19.41
CA GLY A 7 -21.21 -25.49 -18.76
C GLY A 7 -20.33 -24.56 -17.98
N ARG A 8 -20.09 -23.36 -18.50
CA ARG A 8 -19.53 -22.22 -17.74
C ARG A 8 -20.59 -21.69 -16.78
N ALA A 9 -20.30 -21.65 -15.51
CA ALA A 9 -21.02 -20.82 -14.54
C ALA A 9 -20.18 -19.57 -14.26
N GLY A 10 -20.67 -18.42 -14.71
CA GLY A 10 -20.10 -17.12 -14.40
C GLY A 10 -20.52 -16.68 -13.00
N LEU A 11 -19.57 -16.28 -12.21
CA LEU A 11 -19.81 -15.62 -10.93
C LEU A 11 -19.83 -14.10 -11.17
N ALA A 12 -21.00 -13.49 -11.07
CA ALA A 12 -21.19 -12.05 -11.13
C ALA A 12 -20.82 -11.46 -9.77
N VAL A 13 -19.81 -10.60 -9.74
CA VAL A 13 -19.48 -9.78 -8.59
C VAL A 13 -20.29 -8.50 -8.65
N LEU A 14 -21.19 -8.33 -7.71
CA LEU A 14 -22.04 -7.17 -7.50
C LEU A 14 -21.24 -6.08 -6.78
N PHE A 15 -20.89 -4.99 -7.47
CA PHE A 15 -20.39 -3.78 -6.86
C PHE A 15 -21.56 -2.97 -6.28
N LEU A 16 -21.59 -2.82 -4.97
CA LEU A 16 -22.44 -1.83 -4.28
C LEU A 16 -21.71 -0.49 -4.30
N LEU A 17 -22.24 0.44 -5.09
CA LEU A 17 -21.95 1.87 -5.02
C LEU A 17 -22.79 2.47 -3.88
N LEU A 18 -22.13 2.87 -2.80
CA LEU A 18 -22.70 3.76 -1.79
C LEU A 18 -22.45 5.21 -2.25
N GLY A 19 -23.51 5.86 -2.74
CA GLY A 19 -23.56 7.29 -2.97
C GLY A 19 -23.67 8.03 -1.64
N CYS A 20 -22.77 8.99 -1.41
CA CYS A 20 -22.94 10.01 -0.37
C CYS A 20 -23.58 11.25 -1.01
N ASP A 21 -24.82 11.51 -0.65
CA ASP A 21 -25.56 12.75 -0.91
C ASP A 21 -24.95 13.87 -0.04
N GLY A 22 -24.44 14.90 -0.68
CA GLY A 22 -23.97 16.13 -0.04
C GLY A 22 -25.07 17.19 -0.07
N THR A 23 -25.77 17.36 1.01
CA THR A 23 -26.75 18.44 1.23
C THR A 23 -26.04 19.77 1.35
N VAL A 24 -26.37 20.68 0.41
CA VAL A 24 -26.04 22.09 0.47
C VAL A 24 -27.03 22.76 1.43
N ILE A 25 -26.55 23.34 2.51
CA ILE A 25 -27.33 24.20 3.38
C ILE A 25 -27.01 25.64 3.02
N SER A 26 -27.99 26.31 2.38
CA SER A 26 -28.05 27.75 2.25
C SER A 26 -28.66 28.31 3.54
N GLY A 27 -27.88 29.07 4.28
CA GLY A 27 -28.29 29.80 5.46
C GLY A 27 -28.22 31.30 5.17
N GLY A 28 -29.37 31.89 4.89
CA GLY A 28 -29.53 33.33 4.94
C GLY A 28 -29.59 33.80 6.38
N GLY A 29 -29.00 34.95 6.62
CA GLY A 29 -29.01 35.62 7.91
C GLY A 29 -29.01 37.13 7.68
N SER A 30 -30.19 37.67 7.63
CA SER A 30 -30.51 39.09 7.75
C SER A 30 -30.22 39.61 9.17
N GLY A 31 -29.88 40.89 9.24
CA GLY A 31 -29.87 41.70 10.47
C GLY A 31 -28.96 42.89 10.25
N GLY A 32 -29.40 44.09 10.10
CA GLY A 32 -30.42 44.83 10.80
C GLY A 32 -29.73 45.73 11.84
N GLY A 33 -29.88 47.03 11.66
CA GLY A 33 -29.44 48.00 12.66
C GLY A 33 -28.84 49.22 12.00
N SER A 34 -29.60 50.23 11.58
CA SER A 34 -30.36 51.24 12.33
C SER A 34 -29.52 51.98 13.38
N SER A 35 -29.38 53.22 13.11
CA SER A 35 -29.63 54.38 13.97
C SER A 35 -28.82 55.58 13.50
N THR A 36 -29.56 56.60 13.08
CA THR A 36 -29.94 57.78 13.87
C THR A 36 -28.78 58.67 14.15
N GLY A 37 -28.86 59.82 13.71
CA GLY A 37 -29.50 61.02 14.06
C GLY A 37 -28.46 62.11 13.92
N GLY A 38 -28.73 63.24 13.64
CA GLY A 38 -29.51 64.31 14.08
C GLY A 38 -28.96 65.55 13.43
N SER A 39 -29.70 66.33 12.82
CA SER A 39 -30.44 67.47 13.31
C SER A 39 -29.60 68.50 14.12
N ALA A 40 -29.54 69.67 13.57
CA ALA A 40 -29.66 70.98 14.22
C ALA A 40 -29.27 72.08 13.21
N THR A 41 -30.22 72.80 12.60
CA THR A 41 -30.84 74.00 13.09
C THR A 41 -29.87 74.99 13.75
N THR A 42 -29.83 76.14 13.19
CA THR A 42 -30.21 77.45 13.77
C THR A 42 -29.75 78.54 12.82
N THR A 43 -30.68 79.30 12.25
CA THR A 43 -31.17 80.62 12.73
C THR A 43 -30.01 81.55 13.07
N THR A 44 -29.98 82.73 12.58
CA THR A 44 -30.88 83.89 12.79
C THR A 44 -30.34 85.04 11.98
N GLU A 45 -31.28 85.78 11.40
CA GLU A 45 -31.53 87.18 11.72
C GLU A 45 -30.38 88.16 11.43
N GLY A 46 -30.52 89.24 10.91
CA GLY A 46 -31.62 90.19 10.88
C GLY A 46 -31.14 91.51 10.34
N GLY A 47 -32.06 92.26 10.10
CA GLY A 47 -32.10 93.69 10.29
C GLY A 47 -31.62 94.51 9.12
N GLY A 48 -32.37 95.24 8.53
CA GLY A 48 -33.33 96.23 9.03
C GLY A 48 -32.80 97.62 8.75
N GLY A 49 -33.50 98.32 8.19
CA GLY A 49 -33.22 99.79 8.15
C GLY A 49 -33.77 100.50 6.96
N ALA A 50 -34.74 100.99 7.23
CA ALA A 50 -35.77 101.89 6.76
C ALA A 50 -35.24 103.28 6.48
N THR A 51 -36.10 103.95 5.77
CA THR A 51 -36.40 105.41 5.76
C THR A 51 -35.47 106.25 4.87
N THR A 52 -35.90 107.12 4.11
CA THR A 52 -37.04 108.10 4.23
C THR A 52 -37.27 108.82 2.93
N THR A 53 -38.49 109.11 2.74
CA THR A 53 -39.16 110.06 1.89
C THR A 53 -38.44 111.39 1.64
N THR A 54 -38.49 111.86 0.45
CA THR A 54 -38.85 113.29 0.30
C THR A 54 -39.59 113.58 -1.04
N THR A 55 -40.76 114.08 -0.89
CA THR A 55 -41.68 114.63 -1.89
C THR A 55 -41.13 115.92 -2.44
N THR A 56 -41.18 116.06 -3.73
CA THR A 56 -41.41 117.41 -4.30
C THR A 56 -42.26 117.35 -5.56
N THR A 57 -43.36 118.00 -5.46
CA THR A 57 -44.36 118.27 -6.50
C THR A 57 -43.82 119.20 -7.57
N THR A 58 -44.06 118.87 -8.87
CA THR A 58 -44.32 119.87 -9.90
C THR A 58 -45.17 119.32 -11.02
N SER A 59 -46.09 120.09 -11.40
CA SER A 59 -47.10 120.10 -12.40
C SER A 59 -46.95 119.25 -13.66
N LYS A 60 -48.02 118.53 -13.93
CA LYS A 60 -48.33 117.68 -15.04
C LYS A 60 -48.43 118.41 -16.39
N PRO A 61 -47.69 117.95 -17.47
CA PRO A 61 -48.00 118.27 -18.83
C PRO A 61 -49.20 117.43 -19.33
N ILE A 62 -49.86 117.86 -20.32
CA ILE A 62 -51.00 117.16 -20.99
C ILE A 62 -50.46 115.84 -21.56
N PRO A 63 -51.12 114.73 -21.35
CA PRO A 63 -50.65 113.46 -21.86
C PRO A 63 -50.78 113.41 -23.39
N GLU A 64 -49.71 112.92 -24.07
CA GLU A 64 -49.68 112.70 -25.51
C GLU A 64 -50.54 111.48 -25.92
N CYS A 65 -50.70 110.55 -25.05
CA CYS A 65 -51.50 109.32 -25.22
C CYS A 65 -52.11 108.81 -23.91
N TYR A 66 -53.20 108.00 -23.97
CA TYR A 66 -53.83 107.28 -22.86
C TYR A 66 -53.91 105.79 -23.12
N ASP A 67 -53.70 105.36 -24.39
CA ASP A 67 -53.59 103.96 -24.83
C ASP A 67 -52.79 103.92 -26.12
N ASN A 68 -52.33 102.68 -26.55
CA ASN A 68 -51.54 102.49 -27.75
C ASN A 68 -52.27 102.90 -29.04
N LEU A 69 -53.64 103.04 -29.06
CA LEU A 69 -54.41 103.48 -30.19
C LEU A 69 -54.25 104.98 -30.47
N ASN A 70 -53.77 105.74 -29.52
CA ASN A 70 -53.47 107.15 -29.68
C ASN A 70 -52.15 107.43 -30.39
N CYS A 71 -51.21 106.43 -30.35
CA CYS A 71 -49.89 106.50 -30.96
C CYS A 71 -49.98 106.13 -32.46
N LYS A 72 -49.82 107.06 -33.33
CA LYS A 72 -49.94 106.89 -34.76
C LYS A 72 -48.60 106.80 -35.52
N ASP A 73 -47.53 106.99 -34.80
CA ASP A 73 -46.23 106.87 -35.39
C ASP A 73 -45.84 105.37 -35.43
N PRO A 74 -45.60 104.75 -36.61
CA PRO A 74 -45.27 103.35 -36.71
C PRO A 74 -43.92 102.98 -36.02
N TYR A 75 -43.14 103.99 -35.67
CA TYR A 75 -41.90 103.80 -34.94
C TYR A 75 -42.06 104.03 -33.43
N LYS A 76 -43.22 104.48 -33.01
CA LYS A 76 -43.59 104.72 -31.62
C LYS A 76 -45.00 104.22 -31.33
N PRO A 77 -45.32 102.99 -31.53
CA PRO A 77 -46.66 102.46 -31.46
C PRO A 77 -47.20 102.25 -30.06
N VAL A 78 -46.41 102.40 -29.05
CA VAL A 78 -46.79 102.06 -27.68
C VAL A 78 -46.94 103.36 -26.82
N CYS A 79 -47.98 103.45 -26.07
CA CYS A 79 -48.19 104.55 -25.11
C CYS A 79 -47.54 104.18 -23.77
N ASP A 80 -46.52 104.90 -23.36
CA ASP A 80 -46.00 104.77 -22.04
C ASP A 80 -47.03 105.30 -21.01
N PRO A 81 -47.57 104.44 -20.17
CA PRO A 81 -48.61 104.81 -19.23
C PRO A 81 -48.11 105.75 -18.14
N ILE A 82 -46.81 105.90 -17.94
CA ILE A 82 -46.20 106.73 -16.91
C ILE A 82 -45.92 108.12 -17.45
N SER A 83 -45.26 108.22 -18.58
CA SER A 83 -44.90 109.47 -19.18
C SER A 83 -46.05 110.06 -20.02
N GLN A 84 -46.99 109.21 -20.44
CA GLN A 84 -48.12 109.52 -21.34
C GLN A 84 -47.63 110.08 -22.67
N THR A 85 -46.48 109.58 -23.14
CA THR A 85 -45.95 109.92 -24.47
C THR A 85 -45.88 108.63 -25.32
N CYS A 86 -45.90 108.80 -26.66
CA CYS A 86 -45.76 107.65 -27.57
C CYS A 86 -44.26 107.27 -27.72
N VAL A 87 -43.98 106.03 -27.42
CA VAL A 87 -42.63 105.48 -27.46
C VAL A 87 -42.59 104.25 -28.35
N GLY A 88 -41.42 103.76 -28.66
CA GLY A 88 -41.21 102.56 -29.43
C GLY A 88 -41.60 101.26 -28.67
N CYS A 89 -41.38 101.28 -27.37
CA CYS A 89 -41.74 100.18 -26.44
C CYS A 89 -41.82 100.72 -25.02
N VAL A 90 -42.57 100.05 -24.15
CA VAL A 90 -42.64 100.23 -22.69
C VAL A 90 -42.32 98.96 -21.96
N GLU A 91 -42.69 97.86 -22.53
CA GLU A 91 -42.40 96.48 -21.97
C GLU A 91 -41.75 95.63 -23.06
N GLU A 92 -41.02 94.54 -22.61
CA GLU A 92 -40.36 93.62 -23.52
C GLU A 92 -41.27 92.97 -24.54
N THR A 93 -42.53 92.76 -24.17
CA THR A 93 -43.59 92.22 -25.05
C THR A 93 -43.97 93.13 -26.22
N ASP A 94 -43.52 94.34 -26.17
CA ASP A 94 -43.74 95.33 -27.26
C ASP A 94 -42.72 95.12 -28.39
N CYS A 95 -41.65 94.45 -28.13
CA CYS A 95 -40.60 94.15 -29.10
C CYS A 95 -40.72 92.73 -29.70
N THR A 96 -40.33 92.59 -30.95
CA THR A 96 -40.26 91.24 -31.58
C THR A 96 -39.03 90.45 -31.10
N LEU A 97 -39.15 89.15 -31.05
CA LEU A 97 -38.11 88.24 -30.64
C LEU A 97 -36.75 88.59 -31.31
N GLY A 98 -35.70 88.70 -30.54
CA GLY A 98 -34.39 89.12 -30.98
C GLY A 98 -34.13 90.63 -30.85
N ASN A 99 -35.09 91.38 -30.25
CA ASN A 99 -34.92 92.76 -29.87
C ASN A 99 -35.43 92.96 -28.45
N TYR A 100 -34.73 93.75 -27.65
CA TYR A 100 -35.14 94.10 -26.31
C TYR A 100 -35.59 95.56 -26.23
N CYS A 101 -36.36 95.92 -25.28
CA CYS A 101 -36.83 97.32 -25.05
C CYS A 101 -35.74 98.04 -24.24
N ASP A 102 -34.94 98.90 -24.87
CA ASP A 102 -33.98 99.70 -24.16
C ASP A 102 -34.72 100.73 -23.27
N PRO A 103 -34.64 100.70 -21.99
CA PRO A 103 -35.38 101.54 -21.06
C PRO A 103 -35.00 103.00 -21.10
N VAL A 104 -33.86 103.33 -21.74
CA VAL A 104 -33.41 104.72 -21.88
C VAL A 104 -33.92 105.37 -23.12
N SER A 105 -33.84 104.62 -24.24
CA SER A 105 -34.34 105.17 -25.52
C SER A 105 -35.83 104.88 -25.79
N GLN A 106 -36.41 103.95 -25.01
CA GLN A 106 -37.77 103.47 -25.20
C GLN A 106 -38.05 103.03 -26.64
N ALA A 107 -37.04 102.35 -27.22
CA ALA A 107 -37.11 101.79 -28.58
C ALA A 107 -36.66 100.30 -28.56
N CYS A 108 -37.29 99.54 -29.45
CA CYS A 108 -36.82 98.14 -29.62
C CYS A 108 -35.44 98.14 -30.29
N VAL A 109 -34.44 97.70 -29.58
CA VAL A 109 -33.06 97.63 -30.02
C VAL A 109 -32.72 96.17 -30.29
N GLN A 110 -31.98 95.90 -31.36
CA GLN A 110 -31.52 94.53 -31.67
C GLN A 110 -30.60 94.00 -30.59
N GLY A 111 -30.93 92.86 -30.04
CA GLY A 111 -30.23 92.22 -28.93
C GLY A 111 -31.24 91.65 -27.92
N CYS A 112 -30.77 91.41 -26.71
CA CYS A 112 -31.61 90.95 -25.60
C CYS A 112 -31.21 91.61 -24.28
N ASP A 113 -32.15 91.72 -23.34
CA ASP A 113 -31.91 92.09 -21.94
C ASP A 113 -32.51 91.05 -20.97
N ALA A 114 -33.26 90.06 -21.52
CA ALA A 114 -33.76 88.89 -20.81
C ALA A 114 -33.68 87.64 -21.67
N ASP A 115 -33.75 86.47 -21.06
CA ASP A 115 -33.62 85.15 -21.76
C ASP A 115 -34.79 84.91 -22.73
N GLU A 116 -35.96 85.57 -22.48
CA GLU A 116 -37.15 85.47 -23.32
C GLU A 116 -36.99 86.16 -24.69
N ASP A 117 -36.00 87.04 -24.84
CA ASP A 117 -35.71 87.73 -26.09
C ASP A 117 -34.96 86.87 -27.07
N CYS A 118 -34.40 85.81 -26.57
CA CYS A 118 -33.52 84.91 -27.33
C CYS A 118 -34.26 83.67 -27.80
N GLN A 119 -34.19 83.39 -29.09
CA GLN A 119 -34.67 82.10 -29.62
C GLN A 119 -33.86 80.91 -29.15
N SER A 120 -32.59 81.13 -28.74
CA SER A 120 -31.72 80.17 -28.13
C SER A 120 -31.91 79.98 -26.62
N GLY A 121 -32.71 80.88 -26.00
CA GLY A 121 -33.09 80.75 -24.58
C GLY A 121 -32.14 81.34 -23.58
N LEU A 122 -31.06 82.01 -23.97
CA LEU A 122 -30.12 82.64 -23.05
C LEU A 122 -29.58 83.94 -23.54
N CYS A 123 -29.69 84.98 -22.72
CA CYS A 123 -29.21 86.34 -22.99
C CYS A 123 -27.94 86.67 -22.20
N ASP A 124 -26.87 87.02 -22.87
CA ASP A 124 -25.78 87.74 -22.24
C ASP A 124 -26.17 89.20 -22.05
N VAL A 125 -26.79 89.52 -20.95
CA VAL A 125 -27.31 90.84 -20.60
C VAL A 125 -26.21 91.91 -20.60
N ALA A 126 -24.97 91.57 -20.39
CA ALA A 126 -23.87 92.53 -20.40
C ALA A 126 -23.44 92.89 -21.84
N ALA A 127 -23.61 91.97 -22.80
CA ALA A 127 -23.24 92.13 -24.18
C ALA A 127 -24.51 92.39 -25.08
N HIS A 128 -25.72 92.22 -24.54
CA HIS A 128 -27.01 92.27 -25.24
C HIS A 128 -27.03 91.30 -26.44
N GLN A 129 -26.48 90.06 -26.28
CA GLN A 129 -26.38 89.08 -27.34
C GLN A 129 -27.01 87.75 -26.91
N CYS A 130 -27.82 87.20 -27.75
CA CYS A 130 -28.29 85.81 -27.56
C CYS A 130 -27.15 84.81 -27.74
N LYS A 131 -27.01 83.94 -26.77
CA LYS A 131 -26.01 82.89 -26.74
C LYS A 131 -26.66 81.56 -26.45
N GLU A 132 -26.00 80.44 -26.86
CA GLU A 132 -26.48 79.11 -26.52
C GLU A 132 -26.15 78.77 -25.05
N CYS A 133 -25.17 79.46 -24.49
CA CYS A 133 -24.72 79.28 -23.09
C CYS A 133 -24.12 80.58 -22.58
N LEU A 134 -24.23 80.84 -21.28
CA LEU A 134 -23.53 81.87 -20.56
C LEU A 134 -22.44 81.35 -19.65
N ASN A 135 -22.51 80.05 -19.31
CA ASN A 135 -21.57 79.30 -18.56
C ASN A 135 -21.82 77.82 -18.82
N ASP A 136 -20.89 76.95 -18.28
CA ASP A 136 -20.97 75.55 -18.54
C ASP A 136 -22.24 74.83 -18.06
N PHE A 137 -22.93 75.38 -17.07
CA PHE A 137 -24.22 74.82 -16.59
C PHE A 137 -25.34 74.89 -17.64
N GLY A 138 -25.23 75.80 -18.63
CA GLY A 138 -26.18 75.92 -19.70
C GLY A 138 -26.00 74.97 -20.86
N CYS A 139 -24.91 74.19 -20.84
CA CYS A 139 -24.58 73.25 -21.90
C CYS A 139 -25.00 71.81 -21.56
N PRO A 140 -25.35 70.98 -22.55
CA PRO A 140 -25.58 69.54 -22.38
C PRO A 140 -24.37 68.86 -21.83
N ALA A 141 -24.56 67.73 -21.14
CA ALA A 141 -23.46 66.91 -20.63
C ALA A 141 -22.48 66.49 -21.74
N GLY A 142 -21.20 66.74 -21.52
CA GLY A 142 -20.18 66.50 -22.52
C GLY A 142 -19.77 67.67 -23.38
N THR A 143 -20.38 68.89 -23.11
CA THR A 143 -20.00 70.13 -23.78
C THR A 143 -19.75 71.24 -22.76
N VAL A 144 -18.91 72.18 -23.08
CA VAL A 144 -18.58 73.36 -22.28
C VAL A 144 -18.89 74.62 -23.04
N CYS A 145 -19.25 75.73 -22.34
CA CYS A 145 -19.55 77.00 -22.92
C CYS A 145 -18.27 77.74 -23.37
N SER A 146 -18.08 77.86 -24.65
CA SER A 146 -16.99 78.64 -25.24
C SER A 146 -17.57 79.76 -26.14
N GLU A 147 -17.29 81.02 -25.80
CA GLU A 147 -17.74 82.17 -26.52
C GLU A 147 -19.25 82.25 -26.77
N GLY A 148 -20.03 81.64 -25.90
CA GLY A 148 -21.51 81.63 -25.99
C GLY A 148 -22.10 80.47 -26.80
N VAL A 149 -21.30 79.49 -27.18
CA VAL A 149 -21.70 78.27 -27.92
C VAL A 149 -21.21 77.03 -27.10
N CYS A 150 -22.02 75.99 -27.03
CA CYS A 150 -21.63 74.74 -26.39
C CYS A 150 -20.76 73.93 -27.33
N VAL A 151 -19.48 73.78 -26.98
CA VAL A 151 -18.50 72.98 -27.72
C VAL A 151 -18.20 71.71 -26.97
N GLU A 152 -17.76 70.67 -27.68
CA GLU A 152 -17.30 69.39 -27.04
C GLU A 152 -16.26 69.64 -25.99
N GLY A 153 -16.44 69.11 -24.80
CA GLY A 153 -15.57 69.31 -23.69
C GLY A 153 -16.23 69.04 -22.35
N CYS A 154 -15.49 69.18 -21.27
CA CYS A 154 -16.02 69.05 -19.93
C CYS A 154 -15.29 69.97 -18.95
N SER A 155 -16.00 70.35 -17.89
CA SER A 155 -15.49 71.19 -16.83
C SER A 155 -16.05 70.75 -15.46
N PRO A 156 -15.63 71.34 -14.35
CA PRO A 156 -16.24 71.02 -13.04
C PRO A 156 -17.76 71.40 -13.01
N ASN A 157 -18.22 72.27 -13.92
CA ASN A 157 -19.60 72.74 -14.00
C ASN A 157 -20.42 72.11 -15.15
N SER A 158 -19.76 71.38 -16.08
CA SER A 158 -20.39 70.61 -17.14
C SER A 158 -19.81 69.21 -17.17
N ALA A 159 -20.52 68.28 -16.55
CA ALA A 159 -20.10 66.88 -16.47
C ALA A 159 -20.25 66.23 -17.86
N CYS A 160 -19.40 65.19 -18.07
CA CYS A 160 -19.56 64.29 -19.20
C CYS A 160 -20.87 63.51 -19.14
N THR A 161 -21.28 62.93 -20.26
CA THR A 161 -22.41 62.00 -20.29
C THR A 161 -22.11 60.83 -19.33
N PRO A 162 -23.13 60.24 -18.68
CA PRO A 162 -22.93 59.14 -17.73
C PRO A 162 -22.07 58.02 -18.31
N GLY A 163 -21.03 57.65 -17.58
CA GLY A 163 -20.04 56.65 -17.99
C GLY A 163 -18.73 57.22 -18.51
N LEU A 164 -18.63 58.52 -18.77
CA LEU A 164 -17.38 59.18 -19.15
C LEU A 164 -16.82 60.06 -18.01
N ALA A 165 -15.53 60.20 -17.94
CA ALA A 165 -14.83 61.10 -17.01
C ALA A 165 -14.29 62.32 -17.75
N CYS A 166 -14.30 63.48 -17.09
CA CYS A 166 -13.69 64.69 -17.62
C CYS A 166 -12.16 64.65 -17.44
N CYS A 167 -11.47 64.42 -18.52
CA CYS A 167 -10.01 64.32 -18.51
C CYS A 167 -9.41 65.49 -19.29
N PHE A 168 -8.76 66.42 -18.59
CA PHE A 168 -8.11 67.59 -19.21
C PHE A 168 -9.00 68.38 -20.13
N GLY A 169 -10.30 68.50 -19.80
CA GLY A 169 -11.24 69.21 -20.59
C GLY A 169 -11.93 68.41 -21.70
N VAL A 170 -11.66 67.13 -21.82
CA VAL A 170 -12.26 66.22 -22.81
C VAL A 170 -12.89 65.02 -22.10
N CYS A 171 -14.07 64.63 -22.53
CA CYS A 171 -14.75 63.45 -21.99
C CYS A 171 -14.07 62.17 -22.53
N GLN A 172 -13.53 61.35 -21.61
CA GLN A 172 -12.87 60.10 -21.92
C GLN A 172 -13.59 58.94 -21.21
N ASP A 173 -13.49 57.75 -21.77
CA ASP A 173 -14.08 56.53 -21.20
C ASP A 173 -13.11 55.89 -20.19
N PRO A 174 -13.29 56.08 -18.88
CA PRO A 174 -12.40 55.50 -17.89
C PRO A 174 -12.61 53.98 -17.73
N TYR A 175 -13.65 53.42 -18.31
CA TYR A 175 -13.98 52.01 -18.18
C TYR A 175 -13.36 51.14 -19.28
N ASN A 176 -13.13 51.75 -20.49
CA ASN A 176 -12.68 50.97 -21.64
C ASN A 176 -11.49 51.59 -22.38
N ASP A 177 -11.13 52.85 -22.11
CA ASP A 177 -9.97 53.48 -22.74
C ASP A 177 -8.66 53.13 -22.02
N PRO A 178 -7.74 52.38 -22.63
CA PRO A 178 -6.49 52.02 -21.99
C PRO A 178 -5.56 53.18 -21.65
N LYS A 179 -5.85 54.39 -22.20
CA LYS A 179 -5.06 55.60 -21.88
C LYS A 179 -5.62 56.41 -20.71
N ASN A 180 -6.82 56.10 -20.29
CA ASN A 180 -7.51 56.76 -19.18
C ASN A 180 -8.16 55.77 -18.22
N CYS A 181 -7.62 54.59 -18.09
CA CYS A 181 -8.22 53.46 -17.41
C CYS A 181 -8.37 53.70 -15.90
N GLY A 182 -9.61 53.78 -15.40
CA GLY A 182 -9.94 54.02 -14.00
C GLY A 182 -9.76 55.48 -13.56
N ALA A 183 -8.92 56.25 -14.23
CA ALA A 183 -8.66 57.66 -13.94
C ALA A 183 -8.04 58.36 -15.15
N CYS A 184 -8.24 59.67 -15.19
CA CYS A 184 -7.65 60.51 -16.25
C CYS A 184 -6.13 60.38 -16.32
N GLY A 185 -5.61 60.04 -17.50
CA GLY A 185 -4.19 59.92 -17.73
C GLY A 185 -3.55 58.66 -17.13
N HIS A 186 -4.35 57.79 -16.56
CA HIS A 186 -3.88 56.48 -16.13
C HIS A 186 -3.82 55.56 -17.35
N VAL A 187 -2.61 55.41 -17.90
CA VAL A 187 -2.33 54.59 -19.06
C VAL A 187 -2.03 53.18 -18.59
N CYS A 188 -2.69 52.17 -19.17
CA CYS A 188 -2.28 50.80 -18.99
C CYS A 188 -0.95 50.59 -19.70
N ASP A 189 0.05 50.12 -18.98
CA ASP A 189 1.38 49.88 -19.54
C ASP A 189 1.30 48.77 -20.60
N ASP A 190 1.87 48.99 -21.77
CA ASP A 190 2.02 47.98 -22.80
C ASP A 190 3.29 47.19 -22.52
N PHE A 191 3.14 45.90 -22.30
CA PHE A 191 4.28 44.99 -22.17
C PHE A 191 4.57 44.29 -23.50
N PRO A 192 5.81 43.85 -23.75
CA PRO A 192 6.17 43.16 -25.01
C PRO A 192 5.25 41.96 -25.24
N HIS A 193 4.62 41.93 -26.43
CA HIS A 193 3.69 40.86 -26.86
C HIS A 193 2.51 40.58 -25.93
N TRP A 194 2.18 41.56 -25.07
CA TRP A 194 1.08 41.47 -24.11
C TRP A 194 0.26 42.75 -24.11
N PRO A 195 -0.65 42.90 -25.09
CA PRO A 195 -1.42 44.14 -25.22
C PRO A 195 -2.34 44.37 -24.03
N ALA A 196 -2.25 45.59 -23.53
CA ALA A 196 -3.10 46.03 -22.45
C ALA A 196 -4.48 46.46 -22.98
N SER A 197 -5.53 46.16 -22.25
CA SER A 197 -6.87 46.66 -22.45
C SER A 197 -7.40 47.23 -21.15
N CYS A 198 -8.34 48.21 -21.28
CA CYS A 198 -9.08 48.66 -20.10
C CYS A 198 -10.42 47.95 -20.04
N GLN A 199 -10.74 47.36 -18.91
CA GLN A 199 -12.00 46.71 -18.67
C GLN A 199 -12.53 47.06 -17.28
N ASN A 200 -13.72 47.65 -17.21
CA ASN A 200 -14.33 48.05 -15.94
C ASN A 200 -13.46 48.96 -15.08
N ALA A 201 -12.79 49.91 -15.68
CA ALA A 201 -11.90 50.88 -15.01
C ALA A 201 -10.62 50.25 -14.39
N ALA A 202 -10.24 49.06 -14.83
CA ALA A 202 -8.98 48.40 -14.45
C ALA A 202 -8.22 47.92 -15.70
N CYS A 203 -6.90 48.03 -15.65
CA CYS A 203 -6.05 47.47 -16.70
C CYS A 203 -6.15 45.95 -16.69
N PHE A 204 -6.43 45.38 -17.82
CA PHE A 204 -6.55 43.95 -18.05
C PHE A 204 -5.59 43.52 -19.15
N TYR A 205 -4.82 42.49 -18.81
CA TYR A 205 -3.90 41.83 -19.73
C TYR A 205 -4.54 40.48 -20.07
N GLY A 206 -4.86 40.29 -21.31
CA GLY A 206 -5.48 39.06 -21.82
C GLY A 206 -4.47 37.92 -22.03
N ALA A 207 -4.62 37.23 -23.13
CA ALA A 207 -3.59 36.27 -23.56
C ALA A 207 -2.46 37.01 -24.29
N CYS A 208 -1.27 36.41 -24.27
CA CYS A 208 -0.16 36.87 -25.09
C CYS A 208 -0.53 36.89 -26.58
N ASP A 209 0.20 37.67 -27.36
CA ASP A 209 0.11 37.65 -28.82
C ASP A 209 0.29 36.22 -29.35
N ALA A 210 -0.33 35.90 -30.48
CA ALA A 210 -0.24 34.58 -31.08
C ALA A 210 1.22 34.16 -31.33
N GLY A 211 1.65 33.07 -30.74
CA GLY A 211 3.04 32.57 -30.84
C GLY A 211 3.98 33.07 -29.75
N TRP A 212 3.44 33.77 -28.74
CA TRP A 212 4.20 34.22 -27.58
C TRP A 212 3.58 33.73 -26.28
N ALA A 213 4.40 33.60 -25.24
CA ALA A 213 3.99 33.21 -23.89
C ALA A 213 4.80 33.95 -22.82
N ASP A 214 4.17 34.17 -21.70
CA ASP A 214 4.82 34.55 -20.44
C ASP A 214 5.19 33.26 -19.70
N CYS A 215 6.48 32.95 -19.65
CA CYS A 215 6.96 31.72 -19.03
C CYS A 215 7.36 31.90 -17.58
N ASP A 216 7.56 33.12 -17.10
CA ASP A 216 8.01 33.36 -15.73
C ASP A 216 6.98 34.03 -14.84
N GLY A 217 5.87 34.47 -15.38
CA GLY A 217 4.80 35.16 -14.65
C GLY A 217 5.16 36.56 -14.21
N ASP A 218 6.24 37.15 -14.75
CA ASP A 218 6.65 38.53 -14.47
C ASP A 218 6.01 39.49 -15.46
N LEU A 219 4.99 40.22 -15.01
CA LEU A 219 4.28 41.21 -15.82
C LEU A 219 5.18 42.31 -16.43
N ILE A 220 6.38 42.54 -15.84
CA ILE A 220 7.26 43.64 -16.24
C ILE A 220 7.93 43.36 -17.57
N ASN A 221 8.29 42.10 -17.85
CA ASN A 221 8.92 41.71 -19.12
C ASN A 221 7.92 41.27 -20.21
N GLY A 222 6.65 41.12 -19.87
CA GLY A 222 5.58 40.77 -20.79
C GLY A 222 5.59 39.31 -21.24
N CYS A 223 5.21 39.06 -22.50
CA CYS A 223 5.28 37.72 -23.07
C CYS A 223 6.60 37.60 -23.87
N GLU A 224 7.64 37.20 -23.16
CA GLU A 224 9.02 37.24 -23.64
C GLU A 224 9.42 35.98 -24.43
N HIS A 225 8.60 34.91 -24.31
CA HIS A 225 8.96 33.61 -24.89
C HIS A 225 8.26 33.35 -26.23
N ASN A 226 9.06 33.10 -27.26
CA ASN A 226 8.54 32.84 -28.61
C ASN A 226 8.30 31.35 -28.84
N LEU A 227 7.03 30.93 -28.72
CA LEU A 227 6.61 29.53 -28.86
C LEU A 227 6.96 28.87 -30.20
N LEU A 228 7.17 29.68 -31.26
CA LEU A 228 7.52 29.18 -32.61
C LEU A 228 9.00 28.87 -32.75
N VAL A 229 9.83 29.50 -31.93
CA VAL A 229 11.31 29.38 -31.99
C VAL A 229 11.81 28.53 -30.82
N ASP A 230 11.29 28.75 -29.61
CA ASP A 230 11.84 28.25 -28.36
C ASP A 230 11.02 27.08 -27.77
N GLY A 231 9.86 26.76 -28.39
CA GLY A 231 8.95 25.70 -27.92
C GLY A 231 8.00 26.16 -26.80
N ASP A 232 7.27 25.22 -26.20
CA ASP A 232 6.31 25.52 -25.14
C ASP A 232 6.99 25.86 -23.81
N CYS A 233 6.37 26.74 -23.01
CA CYS A 233 6.78 26.97 -21.62
C CYS A 233 6.54 25.71 -20.78
N VAL A 234 7.59 25.16 -20.21
CA VAL A 234 7.53 24.04 -19.27
C VAL A 234 7.65 24.54 -17.84
N CYS A 235 8.37 25.65 -17.66
CA CYS A 235 8.62 26.23 -16.34
C CYS A 235 9.08 27.69 -16.48
N ALA A 236 8.99 28.47 -15.42
CA ALA A 236 9.51 29.85 -15.40
C ALA A 236 11.06 29.84 -15.33
N PRO A 237 11.75 30.58 -16.19
CA PRO A 237 13.22 30.60 -16.23
C PRO A 237 13.88 30.87 -14.88
N GLY A 238 14.78 30.00 -14.48
CA GLY A 238 15.55 30.13 -13.25
C GLY A 238 14.84 29.76 -11.96
N VAL A 239 13.55 29.49 -11.99
CA VAL A 239 12.76 29.01 -10.84
C VAL A 239 13.18 27.58 -10.48
N THR A 240 13.14 27.27 -9.21
CA THR A 240 13.41 25.92 -8.69
C THR A 240 12.14 25.32 -8.12
N GLN A 241 11.97 24.02 -8.37
CA GLN A 241 10.91 23.23 -7.72
C GLN A 241 11.48 21.95 -7.13
N SER A 242 10.71 21.34 -6.23
CA SER A 242 10.99 19.99 -5.74
C SER A 242 10.81 18.98 -6.86
N CYS A 243 11.69 18.01 -6.93
CA CYS A 243 11.64 16.91 -7.88
C CYS A 243 11.98 15.59 -7.19
N TYR A 244 11.48 14.52 -7.75
CA TYR A 244 11.77 13.17 -7.29
C TYR A 244 11.51 12.18 -8.40
N ASP A 245 12.53 11.42 -8.81
CA ASP A 245 12.44 10.45 -9.90
C ASP A 245 12.27 9.01 -9.39
N GLY A 246 12.11 8.84 -8.06
CA GLY A 246 11.86 7.55 -7.42
C GLY A 246 10.40 7.09 -7.53
N ALA A 247 10.14 5.88 -7.07
CA ALA A 247 8.80 5.31 -7.04
C ALA A 247 7.83 6.17 -6.24
N ALA A 248 6.56 6.19 -6.65
CA ALA A 248 5.54 6.98 -5.96
C ALA A 248 5.34 6.49 -4.52
N GLY A 249 5.47 7.40 -3.56
CA GLY A 249 5.30 7.10 -2.13
C GLY A 249 6.59 6.92 -1.36
N THR A 250 7.75 6.81 -2.01
CA THR A 250 9.04 6.60 -1.34
C THR A 250 9.71 7.91 -0.89
N ALA A 251 9.33 9.05 -1.46
CA ALA A 251 9.89 10.36 -1.05
C ALA A 251 9.53 10.72 0.40
N GLY A 252 10.52 10.86 1.25
CA GLY A 252 10.37 11.16 2.67
C GLY A 252 10.25 9.94 3.56
N VAL A 253 10.47 8.75 3.01
CA VAL A 253 10.55 7.47 3.72
C VAL A 253 12.03 7.08 3.77
N GLY A 254 12.50 6.51 4.88
CA GLY A 254 13.89 6.11 5.06
C GLY A 254 14.88 7.23 4.76
N VAL A 255 15.88 6.95 3.95
CA VAL A 255 16.86 7.93 3.47
C VAL A 255 16.38 8.72 2.26
N CYS A 256 15.30 8.30 1.62
CA CYS A 256 14.82 8.92 0.40
C CYS A 256 14.24 10.31 0.63
N HIS A 257 14.67 11.24 -0.13
CA HIS A 257 14.13 12.59 -0.10
C HIS A 257 14.16 13.25 -1.47
N ALA A 258 13.21 14.17 -1.64
CA ALA A 258 13.15 14.97 -2.84
C ALA A 258 14.37 15.87 -2.97
N GLY A 259 14.81 16.02 -4.21
CA GLY A 259 15.79 16.99 -4.62
C GLY A 259 15.17 18.29 -5.11
N THR A 260 15.95 19.09 -5.79
CA THR A 260 15.53 20.31 -6.47
C THR A 260 15.98 20.31 -7.91
N GLN A 261 15.11 20.72 -8.80
CA GLN A 261 15.45 20.97 -10.20
C GLN A 261 15.22 22.44 -10.53
N LYS A 262 16.04 22.97 -11.39
CA LYS A 262 16.00 24.36 -11.80
C LYS A 262 15.58 24.46 -13.24
N CYS A 263 14.65 25.37 -13.52
CA CYS A 263 14.24 25.68 -14.88
C CYS A 263 15.41 26.26 -15.68
N ASN A 264 15.55 25.85 -16.92
CA ASN A 264 16.56 26.40 -17.83
C ASN A 264 16.26 27.88 -18.14
N SER A 265 17.22 28.57 -18.73
CA SER A 265 17.10 30.01 -19.06
C SER A 265 16.07 30.32 -20.14
N GLN A 266 15.60 29.31 -20.87
CA GLN A 266 14.61 29.46 -21.93
C GLN A 266 13.19 29.09 -21.49
N GLY A 267 12.98 28.58 -20.27
CA GLY A 267 11.66 28.13 -19.80
C GLY A 267 11.14 26.87 -20.49
N THR A 268 11.97 26.18 -21.28
CA THR A 268 11.55 25.04 -22.10
C THR A 268 11.72 23.68 -21.46
N ALA A 269 12.51 23.58 -20.39
CA ALA A 269 12.76 22.33 -19.70
C ALA A 269 13.23 22.53 -18.26
N TRP A 270 12.84 21.59 -17.40
CA TRP A 270 13.47 21.43 -16.10
C TRP A 270 14.84 20.78 -16.25
N GLY A 271 15.82 21.29 -15.53
CA GLY A 271 17.13 20.66 -15.40
C GLY A 271 17.08 19.34 -14.61
N PRO A 272 18.23 18.68 -14.43
CA PRO A 272 18.28 17.44 -13.66
C PRO A 272 17.86 17.66 -12.21
N CYS A 273 17.25 16.62 -11.63
CA CYS A 273 16.92 16.60 -10.21
C CYS A 273 18.21 16.46 -9.40
N VAL A 274 18.57 17.50 -8.65
CA VAL A 274 19.84 17.54 -7.90
C VAL A 274 19.54 17.37 -6.41
N GLY A 275 20.27 16.43 -5.79
CA GLY A 275 20.18 16.17 -4.36
C GLY A 275 18.98 15.31 -3.96
N ALA A 276 18.24 14.70 -4.87
CA ALA A 276 17.33 13.63 -4.53
C ALA A 276 18.11 12.38 -4.11
N VAL A 277 17.62 11.67 -3.13
CA VAL A 277 18.05 10.31 -2.78
C VAL A 277 16.91 9.39 -3.18
N LEU A 278 17.21 8.46 -4.05
CA LEU A 278 16.26 7.49 -4.61
C LEU A 278 16.39 6.16 -3.89
N PRO A 279 15.34 5.31 -3.91
CA PRO A 279 15.42 3.96 -3.39
C PRO A 279 16.61 3.19 -3.99
N ALA A 280 17.35 2.53 -3.14
CA ALA A 280 18.44 1.64 -3.49
C ALA A 280 18.17 0.28 -2.84
N THR A 281 18.90 -0.75 -3.25
CA THR A 281 18.85 -2.03 -2.55
C THR A 281 19.31 -1.86 -1.10
N GLU A 282 18.62 -2.50 -0.16
CA GLU A 282 18.92 -2.47 1.25
C GLU A 282 20.39 -2.83 1.56
N ILE A 283 21.01 -2.05 2.40
CA ILE A 283 22.32 -2.34 2.98
C ILE A 283 22.06 -2.91 4.37
N CYS A 284 22.04 -4.21 4.46
CA CYS A 284 21.64 -4.92 5.67
C CYS A 284 22.43 -4.51 6.92
N ALA A 285 21.74 -4.44 8.06
CA ALA A 285 22.29 -4.14 9.37
C ALA A 285 22.96 -2.74 9.50
N ASN A 286 22.60 -1.78 8.64
CA ASN A 286 23.08 -0.40 8.76
C ASN A 286 22.12 0.47 9.60
N GLY A 287 20.91 0.01 9.91
CA GLY A 287 19.89 0.71 10.66
C GLY A 287 19.19 1.80 9.86
N VAL A 288 19.21 1.70 8.54
CA VAL A 288 18.66 2.67 7.59
C VAL A 288 17.73 1.94 6.63
N ASP A 289 16.65 2.55 6.25
CA ASP A 289 15.73 2.13 5.21
C ASP A 289 16.24 2.72 3.88
N ASP A 290 17.04 1.92 3.14
CA ASP A 290 17.72 2.36 1.92
C ASP A 290 16.81 2.23 0.68
N ASP A 291 15.86 1.31 0.66
CA ASP A 291 14.90 1.13 -0.44
C ASP A 291 13.62 1.95 -0.27
N CYS A 292 13.47 2.52 0.93
CA CYS A 292 12.42 3.48 1.25
C CYS A 292 11.00 2.90 1.15
N ASP A 293 10.83 1.67 1.57
CA ASP A 293 9.52 1.01 1.65
C ASP A 293 8.83 1.21 3.00
N GLY A 294 9.57 1.72 4.00
CA GLY A 294 9.11 2.04 5.36
C GLY A 294 9.53 1.02 6.40
N LEU A 295 10.28 0.03 6.03
CA LEU A 295 10.93 -0.93 6.89
C LEU A 295 12.43 -0.62 6.94
N VAL A 296 13.14 -1.10 7.94
CA VAL A 296 14.57 -0.82 8.14
C VAL A 296 15.32 -2.14 8.07
N ASP A 297 16.38 -2.20 7.28
CA ASP A 297 17.21 -3.41 7.14
C ASP A 297 16.39 -4.63 6.67
N ASP A 298 15.32 -4.44 5.92
CA ASP A 298 14.61 -5.49 5.21
C ASP A 298 14.95 -5.43 3.70
N ASP A 299 14.50 -6.39 2.95
CA ASP A 299 14.68 -6.47 1.51
C ASP A 299 13.48 -7.18 0.89
N LEU A 300 13.23 -6.97 -0.38
CA LEU A 300 12.16 -7.63 -1.09
C LEU A 300 12.51 -9.12 -1.26
N ASP A 301 11.69 -9.99 -0.69
CA ASP A 301 11.71 -11.44 -0.97
C ASP A 301 11.29 -11.68 -2.43
N GLN A 302 12.28 -11.82 -3.33
CA GLN A 302 12.05 -11.84 -4.78
C GLN A 302 11.53 -13.19 -5.26
N ASP A 303 11.89 -14.28 -4.60
CA ASP A 303 11.48 -15.63 -4.94
C ASP A 303 10.33 -16.17 -4.08
N LEU A 304 9.91 -15.39 -3.07
CA LEU A 304 8.76 -15.65 -2.19
C LEU A 304 8.93 -16.91 -1.30
N ASP A 305 10.13 -17.20 -0.87
CA ASP A 305 10.42 -18.30 0.02
C ASP A 305 10.33 -17.94 1.52
N GLY A 306 10.26 -16.64 1.80
CA GLY A 306 10.12 -16.07 3.14
C GLY A 306 11.41 -15.59 3.75
N TRP A 307 12.51 -15.58 2.99
CA TRP A 307 13.80 -15.01 3.33
C TRP A 307 14.11 -13.84 2.39
N THR A 308 15.01 -12.99 2.79
CA THR A 308 15.47 -11.85 2.02
C THR A 308 16.99 -11.81 2.09
N THR A 309 17.64 -11.08 1.22
CA THR A 309 19.10 -10.89 1.30
C THR A 309 19.52 -10.39 2.68
N CYS A 310 18.78 -9.46 3.28
CA CYS A 310 19.00 -8.98 4.65
C CYS A 310 18.64 -10.01 5.73
N GLY A 311 17.78 -10.93 5.43
CA GLY A 311 17.48 -12.10 6.26
C GLY A 311 18.54 -13.18 6.20
N GLY A 312 19.59 -13.00 5.41
CA GLY A 312 20.70 -13.94 5.23
C GLY A 312 20.56 -14.85 4.03
N ASP A 313 19.60 -14.58 3.14
CA ASP A 313 19.48 -15.26 1.87
C ASP A 313 20.68 -14.90 0.96
N CYS A 314 21.40 -15.91 0.52
CA CYS A 314 22.56 -15.74 -0.35
C CYS A 314 22.19 -15.81 -1.84
N ASN A 315 20.94 -16.12 -2.17
CA ASN A 315 20.42 -16.14 -3.54
C ASN A 315 18.91 -15.92 -3.61
N ASP A 316 18.47 -14.72 -3.37
CA ASP A 316 17.09 -14.22 -3.37
C ASP A 316 16.34 -14.35 -4.74
N LEU A 317 16.80 -15.23 -5.61
CA LEU A 317 16.18 -15.62 -6.87
C LEU A 317 15.95 -17.14 -6.98
N ASP A 318 16.34 -17.91 -5.97
CA ASP A 318 16.19 -19.36 -5.94
C ASP A 318 15.57 -19.80 -4.61
N PRO A 319 14.25 -20.07 -4.56
CA PRO A 319 13.52 -20.38 -3.33
C PRO A 319 13.96 -21.71 -2.66
N THR A 320 15.04 -22.29 -3.12
CA THR A 320 15.65 -23.49 -2.52
C THR A 320 16.98 -23.20 -1.87
N THR A 321 17.46 -21.96 -1.91
CA THR A 321 18.75 -21.51 -1.40
C THR A 321 18.51 -20.37 -0.39
N ASN A 322 18.50 -20.68 0.90
CA ASN A 322 18.22 -19.73 1.99
C ASN A 322 18.67 -20.31 3.34
N PRO A 323 18.78 -19.54 4.43
CA PRO A 323 19.20 -20.05 5.75
C PRO A 323 18.30 -21.13 6.36
N GLY A 324 17.09 -21.31 5.86
CA GLY A 324 16.17 -22.37 6.25
C GLY A 324 16.31 -23.64 5.43
N ALA A 325 17.12 -23.63 4.39
CA ALA A 325 17.41 -24.79 3.56
C ALA A 325 18.38 -25.74 4.26
N MET A 326 18.49 -26.95 3.77
CA MET A 326 19.56 -27.88 4.12
C MET A 326 20.61 -27.90 3.03
N GLU A 327 21.87 -28.04 3.42
CA GLU A 327 22.97 -28.26 2.48
C GLU A 327 22.82 -29.58 1.76
N ILE A 328 22.86 -29.55 0.42
CA ILE A 328 22.72 -30.75 -0.40
C ILE A 328 24.07 -31.39 -0.62
N THR A 329 24.44 -32.30 0.28
CA THR A 329 25.69 -33.04 0.24
C THR A 329 25.59 -34.38 -0.51
N TRP A 330 24.48 -34.64 -1.17
CA TRP A 330 24.22 -35.89 -1.89
C TRP A 330 23.53 -35.60 -3.20
N GLN A 331 23.68 -36.48 -4.18
CA GLN A 331 22.96 -36.41 -5.45
C GLN A 331 22.47 -37.80 -5.87
N LEU A 332 21.39 -37.81 -6.68
CA LEU A 332 21.02 -39.04 -7.40
C LEU A 332 21.82 -39.12 -8.69
N VAL A 333 22.47 -40.25 -8.86
CA VAL A 333 23.20 -40.56 -10.10
C VAL A 333 22.43 -41.66 -10.82
N ASP A 334 21.96 -41.33 -12.04
CA ASP A 334 21.37 -42.30 -12.95
C ASP A 334 22.46 -42.85 -13.87
N ASP A 335 22.58 -44.16 -13.93
CA ASP A 335 23.51 -44.85 -14.84
C ASP A 335 22.96 -44.98 -16.27
N ASN A 336 21.79 -44.39 -16.52
CA ASN A 336 21.04 -44.45 -17.77
C ASN A 336 20.58 -45.91 -18.13
N ASP A 337 20.50 -46.79 -17.16
CA ASP A 337 19.84 -48.08 -17.31
C ASP A 337 18.39 -48.03 -16.80
N PRO A 338 17.37 -48.07 -17.68
CA PRO A 338 15.98 -48.02 -17.27
C PRO A 338 15.53 -49.17 -16.37
N ALA A 339 16.39 -50.17 -16.16
CA ALA A 339 16.13 -51.29 -15.27
C ALA A 339 16.65 -51.03 -13.82
N THR A 340 17.44 -49.99 -13.62
CA THR A 340 18.00 -49.62 -12.30
C THR A 340 17.53 -48.25 -11.88
N PRO A 341 17.00 -48.06 -10.65
CA PRO A 341 16.66 -46.72 -10.16
C PRO A 341 17.95 -45.91 -9.93
N PRO A 342 17.89 -44.58 -10.02
CA PRO A 342 19.00 -43.71 -9.69
C PRO A 342 19.60 -44.02 -8.32
N ILE A 343 20.93 -44.03 -8.23
CA ILE A 343 21.66 -44.32 -7.01
C ILE A 343 21.96 -43.02 -6.28
N GLU A 344 21.67 -42.96 -5.00
CA GLU A 344 22.07 -41.86 -4.14
C GLU A 344 23.58 -41.96 -3.83
N MET A 345 24.31 -40.90 -4.16
CA MET A 345 25.74 -40.76 -3.86
C MET A 345 25.93 -39.64 -2.85
N ASP A 346 26.30 -40.03 -1.64
CA ASP A 346 26.74 -39.09 -0.59
C ASP A 346 28.12 -38.48 -0.93
N GLY A 347 28.32 -37.24 -0.51
CA GLY A 347 29.58 -36.52 -0.70
C GLY A 347 29.79 -35.94 -2.09
N VAL A 348 28.74 -35.93 -2.92
CA VAL A 348 28.72 -35.24 -4.21
C VAL A 348 27.72 -34.07 -4.09
N GLY A 349 28.20 -32.92 -3.65
CA GLY A 349 27.39 -31.72 -3.54
C GLY A 349 26.95 -31.20 -4.89
N ASN A 350 26.00 -30.25 -4.87
CA ASN A 350 25.49 -29.64 -6.06
C ASN A 350 26.29 -28.40 -6.55
N GLY A 351 27.32 -28.00 -5.79
CA GLY A 351 28.20 -26.86 -6.07
C GLY A 351 27.59 -25.51 -5.67
N LYS A 352 26.55 -25.53 -4.82
CA LYS A 352 25.91 -24.35 -4.26
C LYS A 352 26.04 -24.37 -2.74
N ASP A 353 26.03 -23.22 -2.12
CA ASP A 353 25.82 -23.02 -0.69
C ASP A 353 24.29 -22.90 -0.49
N ASP A 354 23.62 -24.05 -0.29
CA ASP A 354 22.14 -24.08 -0.25
C ASP A 354 21.60 -23.54 1.07
N ASP A 355 22.31 -23.67 2.18
CA ASP A 355 21.90 -23.21 3.51
C ASP A 355 22.45 -21.81 3.85
N CYS A 356 23.09 -21.15 2.90
CA CYS A 356 23.72 -19.84 3.06
C CYS A 356 24.70 -19.76 4.24
N ASN A 357 25.31 -20.89 4.58
CA ASN A 357 26.28 -21.00 5.64
C ASN A 357 27.61 -21.51 5.10
N PRO A 358 28.60 -20.69 4.83
CA PRO A 358 29.86 -21.09 4.24
C PRO A 358 30.70 -22.04 5.16
N ALA A 359 30.22 -22.28 6.38
CA ALA A 359 30.85 -23.26 7.27
C ALA A 359 30.31 -24.68 7.07
N THR A 360 29.21 -24.84 6.36
CA THR A 360 28.62 -26.13 5.97
C THR A 360 29.14 -26.49 4.57
N PRO A 361 30.02 -27.49 4.45
CA PRO A 361 30.63 -27.78 3.14
C PRO A 361 29.69 -28.58 2.24
N ASP A 362 29.48 -28.13 1.02
CA ASP A 362 28.67 -28.75 -0.04
C ASP A 362 29.07 -30.22 -0.36
N VAL A 363 30.34 -30.58 -0.18
CA VAL A 363 30.89 -31.92 -0.52
C VAL A 363 31.10 -32.83 0.67
N ALA A 364 30.71 -32.45 1.88
CA ALA A 364 30.84 -33.31 3.04
C ALA A 364 29.67 -34.29 3.10
N SER A 365 29.95 -35.54 3.46
CA SER A 365 28.89 -36.43 3.95
C SER A 365 28.18 -35.75 5.13
N ALA A 366 26.88 -35.95 5.25
CA ALA A 366 26.08 -35.35 6.32
C ALA A 366 26.77 -35.55 7.68
N PRO A 367 26.69 -34.56 8.55
CA PRO A 367 27.38 -34.64 9.85
C PRO A 367 26.95 -35.89 10.59
N VAL A 368 27.93 -36.71 10.91
CA VAL A 368 27.74 -37.86 11.80
C VAL A 368 27.66 -37.29 13.20
N CYS A 369 26.46 -37.14 13.71
CA CYS A 369 26.26 -36.78 15.10
C CYS A 369 25.70 -37.99 15.83
N GLY A 370 26.37 -38.50 16.75
CA GLY A 370 25.81 -39.50 17.64
C GLY A 370 26.46 -39.35 19.00
N PRO A 371 25.69 -39.39 20.08
CA PRO A 371 26.30 -39.70 21.35
C PRO A 371 26.96 -41.07 21.19
N GLY A 372 28.07 -41.32 21.86
CA GLY A 372 28.60 -42.68 21.91
C GLY A 372 27.54 -43.64 22.43
N PRO A 373 27.71 -44.97 22.22
CA PRO A 373 26.75 -45.97 22.66
C PRO A 373 26.38 -45.79 24.13
N LYS A 374 25.09 -45.82 24.45
CA LYS A 374 24.53 -45.54 25.77
C LYS A 374 23.35 -46.45 26.04
N SER A 375 23.38 -47.19 27.14
CA SER A 375 22.34 -48.16 27.49
C SER A 375 21.60 -47.84 28.77
N ALA A 376 21.92 -46.73 29.46
CA ALA A 376 21.19 -46.21 30.62
C ALA A 376 21.30 -44.69 30.68
N GLY A 377 20.30 -44.04 31.26
CA GLY A 377 20.20 -42.59 31.30
C GLY A 377 20.06 -41.98 29.92
N VAL A 378 19.44 -42.68 28.98
CA VAL A 378 19.22 -42.23 27.58
C VAL A 378 18.17 -41.13 27.55
N THR A 379 18.53 -40.02 26.97
CA THR A 379 17.58 -38.90 26.78
C THR A 379 16.93 -38.96 25.40
N ALA A 380 15.79 -38.26 25.24
CA ALA A 380 15.16 -38.13 23.94
C ALA A 380 16.08 -37.48 22.88
N LEU A 381 16.93 -36.56 23.33
CA LEU A 381 17.92 -35.90 22.45
C LEU A 381 19.02 -36.88 22.02
N ASP A 382 19.47 -37.75 22.92
CA ASP A 382 20.45 -38.83 22.58
C ASP A 382 19.90 -39.72 21.45
N LEU A 383 18.59 -40.05 21.50
CA LEU A 383 17.94 -40.87 20.47
C LEU A 383 17.80 -40.14 19.15
N ALA A 384 17.38 -38.85 19.19
CA ALA A 384 17.31 -38.04 17.98
C ALA A 384 18.66 -37.95 17.25
N PHE A 385 19.72 -37.70 18.01
CA PHE A 385 21.08 -37.63 17.45
C PHE A 385 21.60 -39.02 16.99
N ALA A 386 21.18 -40.07 17.64
CA ALA A 386 21.55 -41.44 17.22
C ALA A 386 20.90 -41.82 15.87
N MET A 387 19.84 -41.15 15.47
CA MET A 387 19.15 -41.31 14.18
C MET A 387 19.62 -40.30 13.12
N ASP A 388 20.74 -39.61 13.33
CA ASP A 388 21.33 -38.60 12.46
C ASP A 388 20.57 -37.24 12.39
N LEU A 389 19.57 -37.01 13.24
CA LEU A 389 18.91 -35.71 13.34
C LEU A 389 19.72 -34.76 14.24
N CYS A 390 20.83 -34.24 13.71
CA CYS A 390 21.81 -33.45 14.45
C CYS A 390 21.57 -31.95 14.48
N VAL A 391 20.89 -31.45 13.47
CA VAL A 391 20.62 -30.02 13.34
C VAL A 391 19.52 -29.63 14.31
N THR A 392 19.81 -28.65 15.16
CA THR A 392 18.82 -28.10 16.10
C THR A 392 18.44 -26.69 15.66
N ALA A 393 17.18 -26.35 15.84
CA ALA A 393 16.66 -25.01 15.51
C ALA A 393 16.02 -24.36 16.74
N ASP A 394 16.02 -23.03 16.77
CA ASP A 394 15.35 -22.28 17.84
C ASP A 394 13.83 -22.24 17.57
N PRO A 395 13.00 -22.77 18.48
CA PRO A 395 11.54 -22.71 18.34
C PRO A 395 10.98 -21.28 18.44
N LEU A 396 11.73 -20.32 18.99
CA LEU A 396 11.32 -18.93 19.21
C LEU A 396 11.95 -17.96 18.19
N ALA A 397 12.74 -18.45 17.25
CA ALA A 397 13.36 -17.62 16.24
C ALA A 397 12.31 -16.86 15.42
N PRO A 398 12.49 -15.54 15.16
CA PRO A 398 11.69 -14.81 14.20
C PRO A 398 11.74 -15.49 12.83
N LYS A 399 10.71 -15.29 11.99
CA LYS A 399 10.62 -15.97 10.70
C LYS A 399 11.89 -15.84 9.84
N ALA A 400 12.45 -14.65 9.76
CA ALA A 400 13.68 -14.35 9.03
C ALA A 400 14.98 -14.96 9.65
N GLN A 401 14.89 -15.75 10.73
CA GLN A 401 16.00 -16.41 11.39
C GLN A 401 15.67 -17.89 11.68
N GLN A 402 14.60 -18.40 11.11
CA GLN A 402 14.15 -19.76 11.33
C GLN A 402 14.96 -20.74 10.47
N THR A 403 15.96 -21.37 11.04
CA THR A 403 16.65 -22.49 10.41
C THR A 403 15.84 -23.77 10.53
N TRP A 404 16.10 -24.76 9.67
CA TRP A 404 15.55 -26.09 9.82
C TRP A 404 16.21 -26.85 10.97
N GLY A 405 15.58 -27.94 11.44
CA GLY A 405 16.17 -28.82 12.45
C GLY A 405 15.21 -29.21 13.57
N LEU A 406 15.75 -29.92 14.53
CA LEU A 406 15.04 -30.38 15.73
C LEU A 406 14.73 -29.22 16.67
N LEU A 407 13.44 -28.97 16.90
CA LEU A 407 12.93 -27.98 17.85
C LEU A 407 12.79 -28.53 19.25
N SER A 408 12.38 -29.80 19.39
CA SER A 408 12.32 -30.51 20.68
C SER A 408 12.26 -32.01 20.49
N ALA A 409 12.74 -32.74 21.51
CA ALA A 409 12.61 -34.17 21.61
C ALA A 409 12.12 -34.56 23.02
N GLN A 410 11.16 -35.50 23.10
CA GLN A 410 10.56 -35.92 24.35
C GLN A 410 10.28 -37.41 24.34
N LEU A 411 10.60 -38.12 25.47
CA LEU A 411 10.10 -39.46 25.71
C LEU A 411 8.67 -39.37 26.27
N LEU A 412 7.79 -40.14 25.70
CA LEU A 412 6.36 -40.17 26.03
C LEU A 412 5.91 -41.63 26.30
N GLN A 413 4.75 -41.75 26.94
CA GLN A 413 4.03 -43.02 27.02
C GLN A 413 3.39 -43.34 25.65
N ALA A 414 3.00 -44.61 25.45
CA ALA A 414 2.41 -45.06 24.19
C ALA A 414 1.17 -44.27 23.73
N ASP A 415 0.43 -43.66 24.65
CA ASP A 415 -0.74 -42.81 24.36
C ASP A 415 -0.38 -41.35 24.00
N GLY A 416 0.91 -41.04 23.94
CA GLY A 416 1.41 -39.69 23.64
C GLY A 416 1.43 -38.75 24.85
N THR A 417 1.12 -39.24 26.06
CA THR A 417 1.17 -38.44 27.30
C THR A 417 2.56 -38.44 27.94
N PRO A 418 2.93 -37.39 28.70
CA PRO A 418 4.16 -37.38 29.47
C PRO A 418 4.24 -38.50 30.50
N PRO A 419 5.36 -39.21 30.62
CA PRO A 419 5.50 -40.30 31.58
C PRO A 419 5.61 -39.77 33.02
N LEU A 420 5.12 -40.57 33.97
CA LEU A 420 5.44 -40.39 35.38
C LEU A 420 6.96 -40.65 35.59
N PRO A 421 7.59 -40.12 36.66
CA PRO A 421 9.03 -40.27 36.89
C PRO A 421 9.55 -41.72 36.88
N ALA A 422 8.76 -42.67 37.37
CA ALA A 422 9.15 -44.09 37.36
C ALA A 422 9.09 -44.69 35.95
N ALA A 423 8.12 -44.34 35.15
CA ALA A 423 8.02 -44.75 33.74
C ALA A 423 9.15 -44.11 32.91
N LEU A 424 9.43 -42.82 33.14
CA LEU A 424 10.56 -42.15 32.49
C LEU A 424 11.89 -42.82 32.79
N ALA A 425 12.13 -43.23 34.05
CA ALA A 425 13.32 -43.97 34.41
C ALA A 425 13.41 -45.34 33.69
N ASN A 426 12.28 -46.05 33.55
CA ASN A 426 12.26 -47.29 32.76
C ASN A 426 12.59 -47.05 31.30
N PHE A 427 12.06 -45.97 30.70
CA PHE A 427 12.38 -45.60 29.31
C PHE A 427 13.87 -45.32 29.15
N GLN A 428 14.45 -44.51 30.04
CA GLN A 428 15.85 -44.07 29.95
C GLN A 428 16.88 -45.18 30.28
N ASP A 429 16.54 -46.07 31.19
CA ASP A 429 17.49 -47.06 31.72
C ASP A 429 17.32 -48.46 31.10
N TYR A 430 16.16 -48.76 30.53
CA TYR A 430 15.88 -50.11 30.04
C TYR A 430 15.30 -50.17 28.64
N GLN A 431 14.23 -49.35 28.33
CA GLN A 431 13.47 -49.51 27.09
C GLN A 431 14.08 -48.80 25.91
N THR A 432 15.04 -47.89 26.12
CA THR A 432 15.76 -47.22 25.04
C THR A 432 17.27 -47.40 25.17
N ALA A 433 17.96 -47.29 24.03
CA ALA A 433 19.43 -47.32 23.98
C ALA A 433 19.94 -46.59 22.72
N VAL A 434 21.13 -45.98 22.85
CA VAL A 434 21.96 -45.60 21.71
C VAL A 434 22.95 -46.70 21.46
N ARG A 435 22.95 -47.25 20.25
CA ARG A 435 23.72 -48.45 19.94
C ARG A 435 24.63 -48.24 18.75
N SER A 436 25.82 -48.88 18.78
CA SER A 436 26.70 -49.01 17.60
C SER A 436 26.32 -50.20 16.70
N GLY A 437 25.22 -50.87 17.02
CA GLY A 437 24.65 -52.01 16.31
C GLY A 437 23.84 -52.89 17.25
N TYR A 438 23.06 -53.84 16.69
CA TYR A 438 22.23 -54.80 17.39
C TYR A 438 22.37 -56.18 16.70
N GLY A 439 23.10 -57.10 17.31
CA GLY A 439 23.53 -58.31 16.62
C GLY A 439 24.40 -57.97 15.41
N THR A 440 23.99 -58.41 14.23
CA THR A 440 24.67 -58.08 12.97
C THR A 440 24.14 -56.79 12.30
N PHE A 441 23.12 -56.17 12.85
CA PHE A 441 22.56 -54.94 12.32
C PHE A 441 23.45 -53.76 12.70
N ALA A 442 24.20 -53.27 11.74
CA ALA A 442 25.00 -52.05 11.88
C ALA A 442 24.14 -50.81 11.58
N PRO A 443 24.51 -49.61 12.06
CA PRO A 443 23.90 -48.38 11.63
C PRO A 443 23.87 -48.24 10.08
N ARG A 444 22.78 -47.72 9.54
CA ARG A 444 22.64 -47.46 8.10
C ARG A 444 23.45 -46.22 7.72
N ARG A 445 23.54 -45.29 8.67
CA ARG A 445 24.33 -44.08 8.51
C ARG A 445 24.97 -43.73 9.86
N GLY A 446 26.07 -42.99 9.85
CA GLY A 446 26.72 -42.58 11.08
C GLY A 446 27.37 -43.74 11.87
N ALA A 447 27.54 -43.52 13.17
CA ALA A 447 28.21 -44.45 14.09
C ALA A 447 27.25 -45.14 15.07
N THR A 448 26.04 -44.64 15.19
CA THR A 448 25.03 -45.10 16.17
C THR A 448 23.65 -45.13 15.56
N LEU A 449 22.76 -45.87 16.17
CA LEU A 449 21.33 -45.93 15.88
C LEU A 449 20.52 -45.86 17.17
N ALA A 450 19.25 -45.46 17.09
CA ALA A 450 18.31 -45.47 18.19
C ALA A 450 17.64 -46.84 18.32
N GLY A 451 17.65 -47.39 19.52
CA GLY A 451 17.00 -48.66 19.84
C GLY A 451 15.85 -48.45 20.84
N PHE A 452 14.74 -49.11 20.59
CA PHE A 452 13.55 -49.15 21.45
C PHE A 452 13.18 -50.58 21.73
N SER A 453 12.63 -50.85 22.91
CA SER A 453 12.13 -52.18 23.29
C SER A 453 10.90 -52.06 24.17
N THR A 454 9.94 -52.94 24.01
CA THR A 454 8.82 -53.10 24.96
C THR A 454 9.28 -53.72 26.26
N GLY A 455 10.37 -54.49 26.21
CA GLY A 455 11.15 -54.97 27.36
C GLY A 455 12.45 -54.20 27.59
N LYS A 456 13.55 -54.91 27.71
CA LYS A 456 14.86 -54.29 27.89
C LYS A 456 15.63 -54.23 26.57
N MET A 457 16.06 -53.03 26.17
CA MET A 457 16.90 -52.81 24.98
C MET A 457 18.34 -53.26 25.24
N ARG A 458 18.54 -54.57 25.40
CA ARG A 458 19.81 -55.23 25.65
C ARG A 458 20.01 -56.40 24.68
N ALA A 459 21.22 -56.68 24.33
CA ALA A 459 21.60 -57.82 23.52
C ALA A 459 22.16 -58.96 24.42
N PRO A 460 22.14 -60.23 23.97
CA PRO A 460 22.76 -61.31 24.66
C PRO A 460 24.23 -61.04 25.04
N GLY A 461 24.53 -61.23 26.32
CA GLY A 461 25.85 -60.96 26.88
C GLY A 461 26.02 -59.56 27.49
N GLU A 462 25.11 -58.69 27.32
CA GLU A 462 25.08 -57.40 28.01
C GLU A 462 24.52 -57.52 29.44
N ALA A 463 24.91 -56.58 30.31
CA ALA A 463 24.36 -56.51 31.65
C ALA A 463 22.84 -56.29 31.60
N GLU A 464 22.12 -56.98 32.48
CA GLU A 464 20.65 -56.93 32.57
C GLU A 464 19.88 -57.42 31.33
N TYR A 465 20.53 -58.11 30.41
CA TYR A 465 19.83 -58.78 29.32
C TYR A 465 18.75 -59.71 29.85
N THR A 466 17.56 -59.63 29.25
CA THR A 466 16.47 -60.59 29.46
C THR A 466 16.12 -61.19 28.10
N ALA A 467 15.92 -62.51 28.07
CA ALA A 467 15.45 -63.12 26.82
C ALA A 467 14.08 -62.56 26.42
N PRO A 468 13.82 -62.31 25.11
CA PRO A 468 12.59 -61.69 24.67
C PRO A 468 11.33 -62.51 24.93
N SER A 469 11.45 -63.77 25.24
CA SER A 469 10.36 -64.65 25.69
C SER A 469 10.78 -65.38 26.96
N PRO A 470 10.11 -65.24 28.11
CA PRO A 470 8.84 -64.51 28.32
C PRO A 470 8.95 -62.97 28.33
N GLY A 471 10.15 -62.38 28.21
CA GLY A 471 10.31 -60.93 28.17
C GLY A 471 10.33 -60.25 29.54
N THR A 472 10.26 -58.92 29.54
CA THR A 472 10.23 -58.09 30.74
C THR A 472 9.00 -57.18 30.72
N SER A 473 8.11 -57.32 31.69
CA SER A 473 6.95 -56.41 31.82
C SER A 473 7.25 -55.24 32.75
N PHE A 474 6.89 -54.03 32.35
CA PHE A 474 6.87 -52.82 33.16
C PHE A 474 5.50 -52.50 33.70
N GLY A 475 4.45 -53.27 33.29
CA GLY A 475 3.07 -53.20 33.80
C GLY A 475 2.29 -51.97 33.34
N SER A 476 2.68 -51.31 32.28
CA SER A 476 1.92 -50.22 31.70
C SER A 476 0.85 -50.75 30.76
N VAL A 477 -0.35 -50.20 30.84
CA VAL A 477 -1.47 -50.50 29.94
C VAL A 477 -2.17 -49.18 29.58
N LEU A 478 -2.08 -48.77 28.36
CA LEU A 478 -2.55 -47.46 27.90
C LEU A 478 -3.30 -47.61 26.56
N PRO A 479 -4.22 -46.66 26.26
CA PRO A 479 -4.73 -46.58 24.89
C PRO A 479 -3.64 -46.19 23.91
N LEU A 480 -3.88 -46.41 22.62
CA LEU A 480 -2.99 -45.93 21.57
C LEU A 480 -3.22 -44.41 21.33
N PRO A 481 -2.23 -43.71 20.79
CA PRO A 481 -2.34 -42.26 20.57
C PRO A 481 -3.38 -41.90 19.50
N GLN A 482 -3.90 -40.67 19.62
CA GLN A 482 -4.78 -40.10 18.61
C GLN A 482 -3.94 -39.51 17.45
N PRO A 483 -4.42 -39.50 16.17
CA PRO A 483 -5.75 -39.98 15.74
C PRO A 483 -5.81 -41.49 15.47
N TYR A 484 -4.68 -42.22 15.57
CA TYR A 484 -4.60 -43.66 15.26
C TYR A 484 -5.70 -44.46 15.96
N TRP A 485 -5.87 -44.27 17.28
CA TRP A 485 -6.90 -44.92 18.08
C TRP A 485 -8.33 -44.74 17.54
N THR A 486 -8.68 -43.51 17.13
CA THR A 486 -10.01 -43.20 16.63
C THR A 486 -10.27 -43.81 15.25
N VAL A 487 -9.29 -43.77 14.35
CA VAL A 487 -9.44 -44.32 12.99
C VAL A 487 -9.62 -45.82 13.02
N HIS A 488 -8.93 -46.51 13.95
CA HIS A 488 -9.01 -47.97 14.09
C HIS A 488 -10.07 -48.43 15.11
N GLY A 489 -10.96 -47.53 15.56
CA GLY A 489 -12.07 -47.87 16.46
C GLY A 489 -11.65 -48.36 17.83
N GLY A 490 -10.52 -47.87 18.34
CA GLY A 490 -9.99 -48.24 19.65
C GLY A 490 -9.25 -49.57 19.66
N MET A 491 -8.81 -50.03 18.51
CA MET A 491 -8.01 -51.27 18.38
C MET A 491 -6.75 -51.01 17.53
N THR A 492 -5.73 -51.84 17.67
CA THR A 492 -4.61 -51.86 16.73
C THR A 492 -5.10 -52.28 15.34
N HIS A 493 -4.36 -51.88 14.30
CA HIS A 493 -4.73 -52.24 12.93
C HIS A 493 -4.85 -53.74 12.73
N ALA A 494 -6.01 -54.21 12.32
CA ALA A 494 -6.21 -55.60 11.91
C ALA A 494 -5.61 -55.80 10.53
N VAL A 495 -4.82 -56.83 10.35
CA VAL A 495 -4.13 -57.14 9.09
C VAL A 495 -4.59 -58.47 8.53
N MET A 496 -4.44 -58.64 7.22
CA MET A 496 -4.69 -59.91 6.55
C MET A 496 -3.36 -60.47 5.98
N PRO A 497 -2.51 -61.03 6.84
CA PRO A 497 -1.33 -61.72 6.36
C PRO A 497 -1.68 -63.02 5.63
N CYS A 498 -0.68 -63.74 5.22
CA CYS A 498 -0.85 -65.01 4.56
C CYS A 498 -1.66 -66.07 5.33
N GLU A 499 -1.79 -65.91 6.66
CA GLU A 499 -2.58 -66.82 7.51
C GLU A 499 -4.07 -66.44 7.67
N GLY A 500 -4.52 -65.35 7.03
CA GLY A 500 -5.88 -64.88 7.09
C GLY A 500 -6.06 -63.61 7.94
N PHE A 501 -7.27 -63.39 8.45
CA PHE A 501 -7.56 -62.20 9.27
C PHE A 501 -6.97 -62.37 10.68
N CYS A 502 -6.07 -61.45 11.06
CA CYS A 502 -5.50 -61.39 12.41
C CYS A 502 -6.18 -60.24 13.17
N PRO A 503 -6.81 -60.51 14.33
CA PRO A 503 -7.47 -59.48 15.11
C PRO A 503 -6.46 -58.52 15.72
N GLY A 504 -6.85 -57.23 15.79
CA GLY A 504 -6.05 -56.24 16.54
C GLY A 504 -6.23 -56.35 18.06
N GLY A 505 -5.25 -55.86 18.82
CA GLY A 505 -5.33 -55.69 20.27
C GLY A 505 -6.01 -54.38 20.69
N ALA A 506 -6.52 -54.32 21.93
CA ALA A 506 -7.29 -53.17 22.40
C ALA A 506 -6.48 -52.16 23.25
N ALA A 507 -5.24 -52.44 23.59
CA ALA A 507 -4.39 -51.57 24.41
C ALA A 507 -2.90 -51.73 24.07
N ALA A 508 -2.16 -50.67 24.25
CA ALA A 508 -0.70 -50.70 24.25
C ALA A 508 -0.19 -51.08 25.64
N GLN A 509 0.63 -52.11 25.69
CA GLN A 509 1.30 -52.56 26.94
C GLN A 509 2.79 -52.28 26.81
N ASP A 510 3.41 -51.91 27.92
CA ASP A 510 4.84 -51.66 28.05
C ASP A 510 5.45 -50.79 26.91
N GLY A 511 4.62 -49.89 26.36
CA GLY A 511 4.99 -49.08 25.21
C GLY A 511 5.81 -47.84 25.60
N VAL A 512 6.72 -47.50 24.71
CA VAL A 512 7.55 -46.30 24.76
C VAL A 512 7.44 -45.50 23.46
N ALA A 513 7.33 -44.18 23.57
CA ALA A 513 7.29 -43.30 22.43
C ALA A 513 8.37 -42.21 22.49
N LEU A 514 8.90 -41.86 21.34
CA LEU A 514 9.74 -40.66 21.12
C LEU A 514 9.02 -39.68 20.24
N ARG A 515 8.71 -38.50 20.79
CA ARG A 515 8.21 -37.35 20.01
C ARG A 515 9.36 -36.49 19.57
N LEU A 516 9.40 -36.21 18.27
CA LEU A 516 10.28 -35.24 17.63
C LEU A 516 9.44 -34.14 17.04
N VAL A 517 9.74 -32.90 17.43
CA VAL A 517 9.19 -31.71 16.77
C VAL A 517 10.30 -31.12 15.91
N VAL A 518 10.09 -31.06 14.62
CA VAL A 518 11.14 -30.71 13.66
C VAL A 518 10.60 -29.64 12.72
N ARG A 519 11.37 -28.60 12.49
CA ARG A 519 11.13 -27.70 11.36
C ARG A 519 11.80 -28.31 10.14
N THR A 520 11.01 -28.59 9.10
CA THR A 520 11.51 -29.17 7.85
C THR A 520 12.35 -28.16 7.09
N PRO A 521 13.34 -28.57 6.30
CA PRO A 521 14.08 -27.66 5.44
C PRO A 521 13.19 -26.99 4.39
N THR A 522 13.48 -25.76 4.03
CA THR A 522 12.74 -25.02 2.98
C THR A 522 12.95 -25.62 1.59
N ASN A 523 14.03 -26.34 1.36
CA ASN A 523 14.28 -27.11 0.14
C ASN A 523 13.97 -28.62 0.28
N GLY A 524 13.49 -29.08 1.46
CA GLY A 524 13.13 -30.49 1.72
C GLY A 524 11.64 -30.75 1.56
N GLY A 525 11.26 -31.76 0.77
CA GLY A 525 9.85 -32.12 0.55
C GLY A 525 9.48 -33.54 0.97
N ARG A 526 10.43 -34.30 1.50
CA ARG A 526 10.23 -35.66 1.98
C ARG A 526 11.04 -35.94 3.24
N LEU A 527 10.41 -36.65 4.19
CA LEU A 527 11.03 -37.22 5.37
C LEU A 527 11.36 -38.69 5.10
N LEU A 528 12.58 -39.11 5.42
CA LEU A 528 13.04 -40.48 5.29
C LEU A 528 13.66 -40.94 6.61
N PHE A 529 13.47 -42.22 6.93
CA PHE A 529 14.24 -42.90 7.96
C PHE A 529 14.25 -44.41 7.68
N ALA A 530 15.22 -45.14 8.25
CA ALA A 530 15.27 -46.60 8.19
C ALA A 530 14.83 -47.16 9.53
N THR A 531 14.09 -48.26 9.51
CA THR A 531 13.75 -49.02 10.72
C THR A 531 13.92 -50.51 10.52
N ALA A 532 14.25 -51.23 11.60
CA ALA A 532 14.22 -52.68 11.63
C ALA A 532 13.43 -53.13 12.86
N PHE A 533 12.38 -53.89 12.64
CA PHE A 533 11.53 -54.41 13.71
C PHE A 533 11.89 -55.87 14.00
N PHE A 534 11.94 -56.21 15.26
CA PHE A 534 12.22 -57.54 15.77
C PHE A 534 11.14 -57.91 16.78
N THR A 535 10.79 -59.20 16.83
CA THR A 535 9.81 -59.68 17.82
C THR A 535 10.23 -60.99 18.45
N GLY A 536 9.99 -61.13 19.76
CA GLY A 536 10.11 -62.35 20.52
C GLY A 536 8.88 -63.28 20.39
N GLU A 537 7.83 -62.82 19.76
CA GLU A 537 6.55 -63.53 19.65
C GLU A 537 6.49 -64.52 18.48
N TYR A 538 7.44 -64.43 17.55
CA TYR A 538 7.51 -65.34 16.40
C TYR A 538 8.08 -66.72 16.81
N PRO A 539 7.54 -67.83 16.27
CA PRO A 539 6.33 -67.94 15.43
C PRO A 539 5.04 -68.20 16.23
N ALA A 540 5.16 -68.36 17.54
CA ALA A 540 4.07 -68.92 18.37
C ALA A 540 2.88 -67.97 18.55
N SER A 541 3.10 -66.69 18.54
CA SER A 541 2.07 -65.67 18.80
C SER A 541 1.61 -64.94 17.53
N VAL A 542 2.12 -65.28 16.37
CA VAL A 542 1.66 -64.69 15.12
C VAL A 542 0.18 -64.99 14.90
N CYS A 543 -0.63 -63.96 14.62
CA CYS A 543 -2.06 -64.02 14.32
C CYS A 543 -2.97 -64.59 15.45
N ASN A 544 -2.54 -64.54 16.69
CA ASN A 544 -3.35 -64.99 17.84
C ASN A 544 -3.81 -63.82 18.77
N GLY A 545 -3.83 -62.61 18.27
CA GLY A 545 -4.23 -61.40 18.99
C GLY A 545 -3.08 -60.59 19.56
N HIS A 546 -1.86 -61.10 19.42
CA HIS A 546 -0.63 -60.37 19.76
C HIS A 546 -0.21 -59.55 18.54
N ASN A 547 -0.25 -58.25 18.63
CA ASN A 547 -0.02 -57.32 17.52
C ASN A 547 0.98 -56.23 17.94
N ASP A 548 2.10 -56.67 18.52
CA ASP A 548 3.18 -55.71 18.80
C ASP A 548 3.49 -54.93 17.52
N SER A 549 3.63 -53.65 17.67
CA SER A 549 3.74 -52.76 16.50
C SER A 549 4.67 -51.61 16.75
N LEU A 550 5.31 -51.20 15.66
CA LEU A 550 5.98 -49.91 15.55
C LEU A 550 5.05 -48.97 14.77
N LEU A 551 4.67 -47.84 15.38
CA LEU A 551 3.99 -46.74 14.73
C LEU A 551 4.96 -45.57 14.53
N ALA A 552 4.84 -44.91 13.39
CA ALA A 552 5.44 -43.60 13.14
C ALA A 552 4.31 -42.62 12.76
N LEU A 553 3.81 -41.89 13.74
CA LEU A 553 2.70 -41.00 13.54
C LEU A 553 3.22 -39.60 13.13
N LEU A 554 2.97 -39.22 11.90
CA LEU A 554 3.41 -37.95 11.33
C LEU A 554 2.27 -36.96 11.26
N ALA A 555 2.39 -35.86 12.00
CA ALA A 555 1.53 -34.69 11.83
C ALA A 555 2.22 -33.70 10.87
N SER A 556 1.74 -33.62 9.66
CA SER A 556 2.18 -32.74 8.58
C SER A 556 0.95 -32.26 7.80
N ALA A 557 1.04 -31.07 7.24
CA ALA A 557 0.01 -30.52 6.34
C ALA A 557 0.18 -31.01 4.88
N ALA A 558 1.20 -31.82 4.60
CA ALA A 558 1.45 -32.35 3.27
C ALA A 558 0.31 -33.27 2.80
N PRO A 559 -0.07 -33.22 1.51
CA PRO A 559 -1.02 -34.16 0.97
C PRO A 559 -0.46 -35.57 0.92
N GLY A 560 -1.30 -36.57 1.16
CA GLY A 560 -0.91 -37.97 1.10
C GLY A 560 -0.55 -38.61 2.44
N ILE A 561 -0.59 -37.85 3.55
CA ILE A 561 -0.48 -38.41 4.90
C ILE A 561 -1.71 -39.31 5.16
N PRO A 562 -1.54 -40.54 5.66
CA PRO A 562 -2.65 -41.40 6.01
C PRO A 562 -3.58 -40.77 7.06
N GLN A 563 -4.86 -41.14 7.05
CA GLN A 563 -5.85 -40.58 7.95
C GLN A 563 -5.56 -40.91 9.44
N ASP A 564 -4.90 -42.03 9.72
CA ASP A 564 -4.44 -42.43 11.03
C ASP A 564 -3.06 -41.87 11.40
N HIS A 565 -2.47 -41.09 10.50
CA HIS A 565 -1.14 -40.48 10.58
C HIS A 565 0.03 -41.48 10.60
N ASN A 566 -0.21 -42.79 10.57
CA ASN A 566 0.88 -43.76 10.57
C ASN A 566 1.57 -43.82 9.20
N ILE A 567 2.89 -43.69 9.19
CA ILE A 567 3.73 -43.80 7.98
C ILE A 567 4.64 -45.01 8.02
N ALA A 568 4.67 -45.78 9.13
CA ALA A 568 5.48 -46.95 9.28
C ALA A 568 4.83 -48.16 8.59
N TYR A 569 5.11 -48.31 7.32
CA TYR A 569 4.66 -49.44 6.49
C TYR A 569 5.82 -50.18 5.90
N GLY A 570 5.71 -51.52 5.85
CA GLY A 570 6.68 -52.35 5.16
C GLY A 570 6.55 -52.29 3.64
N PRO A 571 7.46 -52.96 2.92
CA PRO A 571 7.50 -52.90 1.44
C PRO A 571 6.23 -53.38 0.72
N LEU A 572 5.40 -54.19 1.38
CA LEU A 572 4.13 -54.67 0.84
C LEU A 572 2.92 -53.78 1.20
N GLY A 573 3.16 -52.63 1.85
CA GLY A 573 2.11 -51.71 2.23
C GLY A 573 1.34 -52.08 3.49
N TYR A 574 1.85 -52.96 4.33
CA TYR A 574 1.25 -53.29 5.63
C TYR A 574 1.96 -52.54 6.77
N PRO A 575 1.27 -52.21 7.87
CA PRO A 575 1.90 -51.65 9.05
C PRO A 575 2.98 -52.56 9.59
N ILE A 576 4.02 -51.99 10.19
CA ILE A 576 5.11 -52.76 10.79
C ILE A 576 4.63 -53.36 12.14
N SER A 577 4.30 -54.65 12.15
CA SER A 577 3.74 -55.35 13.32
C SER A 577 3.96 -56.84 13.22
N VAL A 578 3.79 -57.55 14.38
CA VAL A 578 3.96 -59.01 14.48
C VAL A 578 3.12 -59.81 13.47
N PRO A 579 1.84 -59.51 13.24
CA PRO A 579 1.07 -60.32 12.30
C PRO A 579 1.45 -60.09 10.84
N ASN A 580 2.20 -59.07 10.51
CA ASN A 580 2.63 -58.82 9.15
C ASN A 580 3.69 -59.85 8.72
N ASP A 581 3.48 -60.41 7.59
CA ASP A 581 4.29 -61.48 7.02
C ASP A 581 5.61 -61.02 6.38
N GLN A 582 6.04 -59.84 6.69
CA GLN A 582 7.23 -59.23 6.06
C GLN A 582 8.53 -59.54 6.81
N TYR A 583 8.59 -60.70 7.42
CA TYR A 583 9.83 -61.14 8.02
C TYR A 583 10.86 -61.54 6.95
N LEU A 584 11.90 -60.75 6.85
CA LEU A 584 13.07 -61.09 6.03
C LEU A 584 13.91 -62.15 6.73
N ASN A 585 14.10 -62.02 8.02
CA ASN A 585 15.00 -62.88 8.83
C ASN A 585 14.20 -63.64 9.88
N CYS A 586 14.12 -64.94 9.75
CA CYS A 586 13.50 -65.85 10.71
C CYS A 586 13.79 -67.32 10.38
N VAL A 587 13.29 -68.23 11.20
CA VAL A 587 13.14 -69.65 10.80
C VAL A 587 11.82 -69.77 10.05
N PRO A 588 11.79 -70.26 8.81
CA PRO A 588 10.54 -70.42 8.07
C PRO A 588 9.48 -71.20 8.85
N SER A 589 8.27 -70.66 8.95
CA SER A 589 7.15 -71.28 9.65
C SER A 589 5.82 -70.87 8.98
N GLY A 590 4.90 -71.82 8.76
CA GLY A 590 3.67 -71.56 8.05
C GLY A 590 3.91 -71.00 6.66
N CYS A 591 3.37 -69.81 6.39
CA CYS A 591 3.55 -69.10 5.13
C CYS A 591 4.73 -68.08 5.14
N HIS A 592 5.39 -67.91 6.27
CA HIS A 592 6.55 -67.01 6.38
C HIS A 592 7.80 -67.64 5.80
N LEU A 593 8.27 -67.13 4.67
CA LEU A 593 9.37 -67.74 3.89
C LEU A 593 10.76 -67.39 4.38
N CYS A 594 10.89 -66.25 5.11
CA CYS A 594 12.13 -65.77 5.70
C CYS A 594 13.33 -65.82 4.73
N PRO A 595 13.28 -65.09 3.59
CA PRO A 595 14.28 -65.24 2.53
C PRO A 595 15.72 -64.86 2.97
N GLY A 596 15.87 -64.03 4.01
CA GLY A 596 17.17 -63.64 4.57
C GLY A 596 17.77 -64.65 5.58
N GLY A 597 17.00 -65.68 5.93
CA GLY A 597 17.46 -66.70 6.90
C GLY A 597 17.66 -66.18 8.31
N THR A 598 18.41 -66.89 9.15
CA THR A 598 18.63 -66.58 10.58
C THR A 598 19.97 -65.92 10.86
N ASP A 599 20.91 -65.92 9.94
CA ASP A 599 22.25 -65.38 10.17
C ASP A 599 22.28 -63.92 10.61
N PRO A 600 21.44 -63.04 10.03
CA PRO A 600 21.36 -61.66 10.48
C PRO A 600 20.88 -61.50 11.93
N LEU A 601 20.16 -62.47 12.49
CA LEU A 601 19.65 -62.44 13.86
C LEU A 601 20.71 -62.83 14.91
N LEU A 602 21.89 -63.29 14.48
CA LEU A 602 22.96 -63.64 15.39
C LEU A 602 23.32 -62.47 16.32
N GLY A 603 23.33 -62.73 17.64
CA GLY A 603 23.64 -61.75 18.65
C GLY A 603 22.49 -60.79 19.03
N THR A 604 21.32 -60.89 18.41
CA THR A 604 20.13 -60.10 18.80
C THR A 604 19.33 -60.78 19.91
N GLY A 605 19.34 -62.11 19.95
CA GLY A 605 18.46 -62.92 20.79
C GLY A 605 17.02 -62.99 20.30
N MET A 606 16.68 -62.35 19.19
CA MET A 606 15.33 -62.32 18.60
C MET A 606 15.11 -63.44 17.59
N PRO A 607 13.92 -64.04 17.54
CA PRO A 607 13.62 -65.13 16.59
C PRO A 607 13.23 -64.65 15.20
N ALA A 608 12.81 -63.39 15.05
CA ALA A 608 12.41 -62.84 13.75
C ALA A 608 12.68 -61.34 13.63
N SER A 609 12.89 -60.87 12.39
CA SER A 609 13.05 -59.45 12.04
C SER A 609 12.54 -59.16 10.63
N THR A 610 12.03 -57.96 10.42
CA THR A 610 11.73 -57.42 9.11
C THR A 610 12.98 -57.17 8.25
N GLY A 611 14.17 -57.19 8.87
CA GLY A 611 15.33 -56.54 8.27
C GLY A 611 15.14 -55.01 8.25
N TRP A 612 16.05 -54.32 7.60
CA TRP A 612 15.91 -52.87 7.40
C TRP A 612 14.79 -52.57 6.41
N VAL A 613 13.91 -51.66 6.80
CA VAL A 613 12.79 -51.11 6.00
C VAL A 613 12.99 -49.61 5.92
N ASP A 614 13.03 -49.10 4.71
CA ASP A 614 13.07 -47.65 4.48
C ASP A 614 11.66 -47.09 4.48
N VAL A 615 11.41 -46.05 5.28
CA VAL A 615 10.14 -45.33 5.39
C VAL A 615 10.31 -43.96 4.76
N GLU A 616 9.40 -43.59 3.91
CA GLU A 616 9.39 -42.27 3.24
C GLU A 616 7.99 -41.67 3.28
N SER A 617 7.90 -40.38 3.61
CA SER A 617 6.63 -39.66 3.66
C SER A 617 6.78 -38.23 3.15
N PRO A 618 5.76 -37.69 2.44
CA PRO A 618 5.78 -36.29 2.06
C PRO A 618 5.71 -35.38 3.29
N VAL A 619 6.37 -34.22 3.20
CA VAL A 619 6.27 -33.11 4.15
C VAL A 619 6.22 -31.81 3.36
N LEU A 620 5.65 -30.72 3.94
CA LEU A 620 5.76 -29.41 3.32
C LEU A 620 7.11 -28.79 3.67
N ARG A 621 7.61 -27.97 2.79
CA ARG A 621 8.83 -27.21 2.94
C ARG A 621 8.67 -26.16 4.05
N GLY A 622 9.62 -26.07 4.97
CA GLY A 622 9.60 -25.09 6.06
C GLY A 622 8.49 -25.26 7.10
N GLU A 623 7.69 -26.34 7.04
CA GLU A 623 6.67 -26.59 8.06
C GLU A 623 7.28 -27.12 9.37
N THR A 624 6.53 -26.99 10.45
CA THR A 624 6.84 -27.68 11.70
C THR A 624 6.03 -28.97 11.78
N ILE A 625 6.72 -30.09 11.70
CA ILE A 625 6.13 -31.42 11.84
C ILE A 625 6.28 -31.95 13.26
N THR A 626 5.39 -32.88 13.63
CA THR A 626 5.56 -33.74 14.80
C THR A 626 5.60 -35.19 14.34
N LEU A 627 6.66 -35.91 14.72
CA LEU A 627 6.84 -37.34 14.47
C LEU A 627 6.88 -38.08 15.81
N ASP A 628 5.90 -38.95 16.06
CA ASP A 628 5.84 -39.83 17.22
C ASP A 628 6.24 -41.26 16.80
N LEU A 629 7.39 -41.69 17.23
CA LEU A 629 7.89 -43.05 17.03
C LEU A 629 7.50 -43.89 18.26
N THR A 630 6.52 -44.78 18.12
CA THR A 630 5.91 -45.52 19.23
C THR A 630 6.04 -47.02 19.01
N LEU A 631 6.70 -47.68 19.96
CA LEU A 631 6.78 -49.14 20.02
C LEU A 631 5.95 -49.63 21.23
N TYR A 632 5.14 -50.66 21.04
CA TYR A 632 4.29 -51.20 22.10
C TYR A 632 4.00 -52.70 21.89
N ASP A 633 3.79 -53.40 23.02
CA ASP A 633 3.18 -54.74 23.03
C ASP A 633 1.66 -54.61 22.98
N SER A 634 1.02 -55.62 22.41
CA SER A 634 -0.44 -55.70 22.32
C SER A 634 -0.92 -57.06 22.83
N ALA A 635 -1.97 -57.02 23.69
CA ALA A 635 -2.63 -58.18 24.24
C ALA A 635 -1.85 -58.99 25.27
N SER A 636 -0.52 -58.91 25.35
CA SER A 636 0.27 -59.57 26.40
C SER A 636 1.50 -58.75 26.73
N THR A 637 2.09 -58.99 27.93
CA THR A 637 3.36 -58.42 28.33
C THR A 637 4.49 -59.47 28.21
N THR A 638 4.25 -60.53 27.46
CA THR A 638 5.21 -61.62 27.27
C THR A 638 5.56 -61.68 25.80
N GLY A 639 6.85 -61.64 25.49
CA GLY A 639 7.34 -61.62 24.12
C GLY A 639 7.75 -60.21 23.70
N ASP A 640 8.88 -59.74 24.24
CA ASP A 640 9.37 -58.38 23.95
C ASP A 640 9.67 -58.17 22.47
N SER A 641 9.27 -57.00 21.97
CA SER A 641 9.62 -56.52 20.65
C SER A 641 10.68 -55.41 20.71
N VAL A 642 11.46 -55.26 19.64
CA VAL A 642 12.52 -54.27 19.48
C VAL A 642 12.35 -53.55 18.16
N ALA A 643 12.55 -52.25 18.16
CA ALA A 643 12.70 -51.44 16.98
C ALA A 643 14.03 -50.70 16.97
N LEU A 644 14.72 -50.77 15.85
CA LEU A 644 15.88 -49.93 15.54
C LEU A 644 15.44 -48.84 14.59
N ILE A 645 15.88 -47.60 14.82
CA ILE A 645 15.58 -46.48 13.93
C ILE A 645 16.88 -45.70 13.68
N ASP A 646 17.08 -45.35 12.40
CA ASP A 646 18.34 -44.76 11.95
C ASP A 646 18.12 -43.95 10.64
N ASN A 647 19.10 -43.15 10.23
CA ASN A 647 19.15 -42.44 8.96
C ASN A 647 17.93 -41.51 8.75
N LEU A 648 17.50 -40.79 9.83
CA LEU A 648 16.44 -39.84 9.73
C LEU A 648 16.95 -38.58 9.05
N ARG A 649 16.39 -38.30 7.89
CA ARG A 649 16.82 -37.19 7.03
C ARG A 649 15.68 -36.63 6.18
N PHE A 650 15.96 -35.51 5.57
CA PHE A 650 15.07 -34.93 4.56
C PHE A 650 15.68 -35.11 3.17
N ARG A 651 14.82 -35.12 2.16
CA ARG A 651 15.23 -35.17 0.75
C ARG A 651 14.57 -34.00 0.01
N THR A 652 15.36 -33.35 -0.84
CA THR A 652 14.85 -32.35 -1.80
C THR A 652 14.08 -33.04 -2.92
N ALA A 653 13.29 -32.28 -3.65
CA ALA A 653 12.83 -32.71 -4.97
C ALA A 653 14.02 -32.62 -5.93
N MET A 654 14.76 -33.68 -6.00
CA MET A 654 15.81 -34.13 -6.89
C MET A 654 16.57 -33.14 -7.80
N PRO A 655 17.81 -32.84 -7.56
CA PRO A 655 18.77 -32.73 -8.66
C PRO A 655 19.23 -34.13 -9.09
N CYS A 656 18.85 -34.55 -10.28
CA CYS A 656 19.35 -35.77 -10.88
C CYS A 656 20.50 -35.46 -11.83
N ILE A 657 21.69 -36.06 -11.60
CA ILE A 657 22.79 -36.00 -12.55
C ILE A 657 22.53 -37.06 -13.62
N ASN A 658 22.34 -36.61 -14.85
CA ASN A 658 22.05 -37.44 -16.04
C ASN A 658 20.62 -38.00 -16.16
N CYS A 659 19.65 -37.59 -15.35
CA CYS A 659 18.26 -37.96 -15.62
C CYS A 659 17.74 -37.19 -16.84
N SER A 660 17.14 -37.92 -17.81
CA SER A 660 16.39 -37.28 -18.88
C SER A 660 15.17 -36.57 -18.27
N PRO A 661 14.84 -35.32 -18.66
CA PRO A 661 13.57 -34.77 -18.29
C PRO A 661 12.46 -35.60 -18.94
N ASP A 662 11.54 -36.14 -18.14
CA ASP A 662 10.32 -36.80 -18.60
C ASP A 662 9.38 -35.83 -19.33
#